data_1c171fcdc3d4eb56249f69746af3cab0
#
_entry.id   1c171fcdc3d4eb56249f69746af3cab0
#
_cell.length_a   1.000
_cell.length_b   1.000
_cell.length_c   1.000
_cell.angle_alpha   90.00
_cell.angle_beta   90.00
_cell.angle_gamma   90.00
#
_symmetry.space_group_name_H-M   'P 1'
#
loop_
_entity.id
_entity.type
_entity.pdbx_description
1 polymer ?
#
loop_
_entity_poly.entity_id
_entity_poly.type
_entity_poly.pdbx_seq_one_letter_code
_entity_poly.pdbx_strand_id
1 'polypeptide(L)'
;SIITTAGTSVSAGRDLQLQLNNKSMSLNSGADAVQADAITIEFKNLDKLDIKAAGQALLAENGGKIILHNTGAVTADSAFVANGAGSGIKADGLTNITVGSGDAVKADAGNIELAGGTVKGDVTADNKGKISINANNNAAGSILTDITGNVLATAGSSVDIGLGTADSKLTGDVSTVGDAVINIYADMGVWTGNADGDNVNLNLNSNKAQWNNIGDSKLRSLKGNGGIINQTDAKAGNIDVGDYSGNIVVNYKHTADKDTATNTLNNIKFGGGTLNIDKAAEGSSITLRTDNSDNLSYTETDNIEKLFRELSKKLYYADAGSNPNNLSGHVEIAEGLTKVKVYGDINYGEHGQGNYKDGSIKRTDPEIIYGSSETAMMRGAKSAMASTALLWRSENSDMLQRMGDVRLANEESGLWARYYGGKNSFDAKNTKYSTSYDAYQLGYDKQLDNNMLFGAAVSYNKGKNTYEMGGHGDGKAVSLSVYGSWNGDKGHYADVIVKGGKLDNDYTVYNDMGHKLEGDYDTWGLSLSAEYGRRMQMQNGFYIDPSVQFTIGRVAGADYSAASDFLDSKGLKKDMYVSQDAFTSAIGRIGLGIGKTNDKSMFYTKFALAHEFSGDFTTTFAAENEPTSSTAVDFGGTWFEWQLGGSMKVNDNSYVYATFEKKFGGDTGSNDWRLDAGLRWSF
;
A
#
# COMPACT_ATOMS: atom_id res chain seq x y z
N SER A 1 -21.68 8.76 -33.48
CA SER A 1 -21.60 8.93 -34.94
C SER A 1 -20.69 7.87 -35.53
N ILE A 2 -21.05 7.34 -36.70
CA ILE A 2 -20.22 6.38 -37.45
C ILE A 2 -19.91 7.02 -38.80
N ILE A 3 -18.64 7.09 -39.14
CA ILE A 3 -18.17 7.57 -40.46
C ILE A 3 -17.46 6.40 -41.13
N THR A 4 -17.92 6.00 -42.30
CA THR A 4 -17.28 4.92 -43.09
C THR A 4 -16.97 5.44 -44.50
N THR A 5 -15.71 5.32 -44.90
CA THR A 5 -15.21 5.81 -46.20
C THR A 5 -14.29 4.80 -46.87
N ALA A 6 -14.17 4.85 -48.20
CA ALA A 6 -13.16 4.11 -48.95
C ALA A 6 -11.77 4.81 -48.92
N GLY A 7 -11.74 6.08 -48.61
CA GLY A 7 -10.54 6.89 -48.42
C GLY A 7 -10.39 7.38 -47.00
N THR A 8 -9.71 8.50 -46.77
CA THR A 8 -9.53 9.13 -45.45
C THR A 8 -10.87 9.56 -44.86
N SER A 9 -11.12 9.22 -43.60
CA SER A 9 -12.41 9.51 -42.95
C SER A 9 -12.54 10.97 -42.48
N VAL A 10 -11.44 11.56 -42.00
CA VAL A 10 -11.40 12.97 -41.55
C VAL A 10 -10.16 13.65 -42.11
N SER A 11 -10.41 14.62 -43.00
CA SER A 11 -9.38 15.50 -43.58
C SER A 11 -10.02 16.86 -43.84
N ALA A 12 -9.28 17.93 -43.78
CA ALA A 12 -9.76 19.29 -44.00
C ALA A 12 -8.73 20.16 -44.73
N GLY A 13 -9.17 21.15 -45.46
CA GLY A 13 -8.32 22.14 -46.09
C GLY A 13 -7.91 23.34 -45.21
N ARG A 14 -8.33 23.34 -43.95
CA ARG A 14 -8.05 24.33 -42.91
C ARG A 14 -8.28 23.72 -41.56
N ASP A 15 -7.84 24.38 -40.47
CA ASP A 15 -8.06 23.91 -39.10
C ASP A 15 -9.52 23.51 -38.85
N LEU A 16 -9.70 22.35 -38.22
CA LEU A 16 -10.97 21.70 -37.97
C LEU A 16 -11.10 21.35 -36.50
N GLN A 17 -12.23 21.72 -35.91
CA GLN A 17 -12.58 21.30 -34.54
C GLN A 17 -13.87 20.46 -34.57
N LEU A 18 -13.81 19.27 -34.00
CA LEU A 18 -14.91 18.34 -33.84
C LEU A 18 -15.29 18.23 -32.36
N GLN A 19 -16.51 18.68 -32.01
CA GLN A 19 -17.03 18.62 -30.64
C GLN A 19 -18.34 17.84 -30.60
N LEU A 20 -18.40 16.76 -29.81
CA LEU A 20 -19.57 15.86 -29.76
C LEU A 20 -20.26 15.79 -28.39
N ASN A 21 -19.92 16.68 -27.44
CA ASN A 21 -20.59 16.82 -26.14
C ASN A 21 -20.90 15.49 -25.45
N ASN A 22 -19.84 14.75 -25.09
CA ASN A 22 -19.88 13.45 -24.40
C ASN A 22 -20.64 12.35 -25.19
N LYS A 23 -20.43 12.26 -26.48
CA LYS A 23 -20.93 11.17 -27.33
C LYS A 23 -19.79 10.40 -27.96
N SER A 24 -20.06 9.14 -28.28
CA SER A 24 -19.07 8.25 -28.92
C SER A 24 -19.02 8.49 -30.44
N MET A 25 -17.83 8.36 -31.01
CA MET A 25 -17.55 8.41 -32.45
C MET A 25 -16.85 7.15 -32.91
N SER A 26 -17.16 6.66 -34.08
CA SER A 26 -16.45 5.57 -34.75
C SER A 26 -16.04 6.01 -36.16
N LEU A 27 -14.79 5.79 -36.50
CA LEU A 27 -14.21 6.05 -37.81
C LEU A 27 -13.80 4.71 -38.44
N ASN A 28 -14.31 4.40 -39.61
CA ASN A 28 -13.92 3.22 -40.39
C ASN A 28 -13.39 3.69 -41.74
N SER A 29 -12.09 3.52 -41.99
CA SER A 29 -11.43 4.06 -43.15
C SER A 29 -10.76 2.99 -44.01
N GLY A 30 -10.91 3.10 -45.33
CA GLY A 30 -10.17 2.29 -46.32
C GLY A 30 -8.74 2.80 -46.57
N ALA A 31 -8.36 3.93 -45.98
CA ALA A 31 -7.03 4.52 -45.99
C ALA A 31 -6.68 5.00 -44.56
N ASP A 32 -6.07 6.19 -44.40
CA ASP A 32 -5.87 6.79 -43.07
C ASP A 32 -7.21 7.27 -42.49
N ALA A 33 -7.40 7.11 -41.18
CA ALA A 33 -8.67 7.52 -40.60
C ALA A 33 -8.73 9.04 -40.36
N VAL A 34 -7.68 9.62 -39.77
CA VAL A 34 -7.55 11.06 -39.53
C VAL A 34 -6.21 11.52 -40.09
N GLN A 35 -6.23 12.46 -41.03
CA GLN A 35 -5.04 13.04 -41.64
C GLN A 35 -5.01 14.55 -41.45
N ALA A 36 -4.02 15.06 -40.79
CA ALA A 36 -3.73 16.48 -40.61
C ALA A 36 -2.46 16.84 -41.43
N ASP A 37 -2.63 17.43 -42.59
CA ASP A 37 -1.54 17.91 -43.46
C ASP A 37 -1.44 19.43 -43.36
N ALA A 38 -0.44 19.94 -42.69
CA ALA A 38 -0.18 21.36 -42.43
C ALA A 38 -1.35 22.12 -41.73
N ILE A 39 -2.27 21.39 -41.06
CA ILE A 39 -3.44 21.92 -40.38
C ILE A 39 -3.57 21.34 -38.98
N THR A 40 -4.45 21.93 -38.14
CA THR A 40 -4.83 21.36 -36.84
C THR A 40 -6.20 20.72 -36.91
N ILE A 41 -6.30 19.45 -36.52
CA ILE A 41 -7.57 18.74 -36.30
C ILE A 41 -7.72 18.47 -34.81
N GLU A 42 -8.77 18.99 -34.19
CA GLU A 42 -9.02 18.87 -32.77
C GLU A 42 -10.33 18.15 -32.49
N PHE A 43 -10.30 17.11 -31.67
CA PHE A 43 -11.45 16.41 -31.13
C PHE A 43 -11.63 16.84 -29.68
N LYS A 44 -12.83 17.31 -29.32
CA LYS A 44 -13.16 17.79 -27.97
C LYS A 44 -14.35 17.08 -27.37
N ASN A 45 -14.24 16.77 -26.07
CA ASN A 45 -15.34 16.28 -25.24
C ASN A 45 -16.03 15.04 -25.83
N LEU A 46 -15.21 14.07 -26.29
CA LEU A 46 -15.70 12.77 -26.72
C LEU A 46 -15.72 11.81 -25.51
N ASP A 47 -16.78 11.04 -25.35
CA ASP A 47 -16.86 9.95 -24.39
C ASP A 47 -15.99 8.75 -24.86
N LYS A 48 -16.05 8.45 -26.15
CA LYS A 48 -15.29 7.37 -26.78
C LYS A 48 -15.00 7.65 -28.23
N LEU A 49 -13.76 7.33 -28.67
CA LEU A 49 -13.35 7.37 -30.08
C LEU A 49 -12.82 5.99 -30.51
N ASP A 50 -13.53 5.33 -31.41
CA ASP A 50 -13.11 4.05 -32.01
C ASP A 50 -12.65 4.29 -33.44
N ILE A 51 -11.43 3.87 -33.76
CA ILE A 51 -10.80 4.06 -35.07
C ILE A 51 -10.44 2.70 -35.66
N LYS A 52 -10.88 2.46 -36.91
CA LYS A 52 -10.46 1.35 -37.74
C LYS A 52 -9.95 1.89 -39.07
N ALA A 53 -8.71 1.61 -39.42
CA ALA A 53 -8.11 2.12 -40.65
C ALA A 53 -7.27 1.05 -41.36
N ALA A 54 -7.37 1.01 -42.68
CA ALA A 54 -6.47 0.20 -43.50
C ALA A 54 -5.06 0.81 -43.62
N GLY A 55 -4.95 2.13 -43.46
CA GLY A 55 -3.70 2.88 -43.30
C GLY A 55 -3.41 3.23 -41.85
N GLN A 56 -3.10 4.49 -41.57
CA GLN A 56 -2.83 4.98 -40.22
C GLN A 56 -4.13 5.38 -39.51
N ALA A 57 -4.23 5.12 -38.21
CA ALA A 57 -5.35 5.62 -37.43
C ALA A 57 -5.31 7.15 -37.32
N LEU A 58 -4.16 7.70 -36.97
CA LEU A 58 -3.89 9.13 -36.94
C LEU A 58 -2.58 9.41 -37.69
N LEU A 59 -2.65 10.31 -38.69
CA LEU A 59 -1.50 10.79 -39.43
C LEU A 59 -1.42 12.32 -39.35
N ALA A 60 -0.35 12.83 -38.73
CA ALA A 60 0.00 14.24 -38.71
C ALA A 60 1.27 14.44 -39.55
N GLU A 61 1.21 15.28 -40.57
CA GLU A 61 2.33 15.51 -41.47
C GLU A 61 2.46 16.98 -41.88
N ASN A 62 3.64 17.36 -42.40
CA ASN A 62 3.94 18.71 -42.88
C ASN A 62 3.63 19.84 -41.87
N GLY A 63 3.87 19.60 -40.59
CA GLY A 63 3.54 20.53 -39.50
C GLY A 63 2.08 20.44 -39.00
N GLY A 64 1.30 19.49 -39.49
CA GLY A 64 -0.07 19.23 -39.06
C GLY A 64 -0.15 18.73 -37.63
N LYS A 65 -1.29 18.94 -36.97
CA LYS A 65 -1.50 18.53 -35.57
C LYS A 65 -2.86 17.83 -35.40
N ILE A 66 -2.86 16.75 -34.63
CA ILE A 66 -4.09 16.07 -34.20
C ILE A 66 -4.14 16.12 -32.66
N ILE A 67 -5.20 16.70 -32.11
CA ILE A 67 -5.36 16.89 -30.67
C ILE A 67 -6.65 16.21 -30.22
N LEU A 68 -6.52 15.27 -29.29
CA LEU A 68 -7.64 14.56 -28.67
C LEU A 68 -7.77 15.10 -27.23
N HIS A 69 -8.61 16.16 -27.09
CA HIS A 69 -8.73 16.91 -25.85
C HIS A 69 -10.00 16.55 -25.08
N ASN A 70 -9.86 16.23 -23.78
CA ASN A 70 -10.96 15.74 -22.93
C ASN A 70 -11.71 14.58 -23.58
N THR A 71 -10.98 13.66 -24.21
CA THR A 71 -11.55 12.43 -24.74
C THR A 71 -11.50 11.34 -23.66
N GLY A 72 -12.56 10.54 -23.56
CA GLY A 72 -12.58 9.36 -22.72
C GLY A 72 -11.61 8.29 -23.25
N ALA A 73 -12.12 7.12 -23.64
CA ALA A 73 -11.27 6.08 -24.22
C ALA A 73 -11.10 6.26 -25.74
N VAL A 74 -9.86 6.24 -26.22
CA VAL A 74 -9.51 6.16 -27.63
C VAL A 74 -9.06 4.75 -27.95
N THR A 75 -9.66 4.09 -28.95
CA THR A 75 -9.28 2.75 -29.39
C THR A 75 -8.96 2.78 -30.88
N ALA A 76 -7.78 2.26 -31.27
CA ALA A 76 -7.36 2.19 -32.65
C ALA A 76 -6.77 0.81 -32.97
N ASP A 77 -7.03 0.33 -34.19
CA ASP A 77 -6.48 -0.92 -34.74
C ASP A 77 -5.30 -0.71 -35.71
N SER A 78 -4.82 0.52 -35.82
CA SER A 78 -3.69 0.93 -36.63
C SER A 78 -2.90 2.08 -35.99
N ALA A 79 -1.75 2.44 -36.55
CA ALA A 79 -0.74 3.27 -35.91
C ALA A 79 -1.13 4.76 -35.78
N PHE A 80 -0.52 5.42 -34.79
CA PHE A 80 -0.43 6.88 -34.68
C PHE A 80 0.92 7.33 -35.23
N VAL A 81 0.93 8.17 -36.25
CA VAL A 81 2.14 8.62 -36.94
C VAL A 81 2.20 10.14 -36.97
N ALA A 82 3.33 10.70 -36.48
CA ALA A 82 3.67 12.12 -36.65
C ALA A 82 4.93 12.22 -37.52
N ASN A 83 4.76 12.71 -38.75
CA ASN A 83 5.77 12.76 -39.77
C ASN A 83 6.14 14.20 -40.13
N GLY A 84 7.41 14.53 -40.06
CA GLY A 84 7.95 15.85 -40.39
C GLY A 84 7.95 16.85 -39.23
N ALA A 85 8.88 17.81 -39.34
CA ALA A 85 9.08 18.82 -38.32
C ALA A 85 7.81 19.66 -38.08
N GLY A 86 7.41 19.86 -36.81
CA GLY A 86 6.23 20.58 -36.41
C GLY A 86 4.95 19.74 -36.38
N SER A 87 4.97 18.53 -36.95
CA SER A 87 3.84 17.60 -36.89
C SER A 87 3.64 17.06 -35.48
N GLY A 88 2.39 16.83 -35.07
CA GLY A 88 2.15 16.36 -33.71
C GLY A 88 0.83 15.65 -33.47
N ILE A 89 0.83 14.70 -32.54
CA ILE A 89 -0.34 14.02 -32.03
C ILE A 89 -0.33 14.16 -30.50
N LYS A 90 -1.45 14.62 -29.94
CA LYS A 90 -1.60 14.73 -28.48
C LYS A 90 -2.92 14.11 -28.03
N ALA A 91 -2.87 13.20 -27.08
CA ALA A 91 -4.04 12.62 -26.43
C ALA A 91 -3.92 12.75 -24.91
N ASP A 92 -4.90 13.41 -24.28
CA ASP A 92 -4.94 13.63 -22.83
C ASP A 92 -5.83 12.62 -22.09
N GLY A 93 -6.43 11.67 -22.81
CA GLY A 93 -7.20 10.54 -22.27
C GLY A 93 -6.50 9.19 -22.48
N LEU A 94 -7.13 8.12 -21.99
CA LEU A 94 -6.65 6.74 -22.19
C LEU A 94 -6.65 6.38 -23.68
N THR A 95 -5.49 5.95 -24.18
CA THR A 95 -5.31 5.61 -25.58
C THR A 95 -4.94 4.14 -25.73
N ASN A 96 -5.76 3.36 -26.44
CA ASN A 96 -5.54 1.94 -26.69
C ASN A 96 -5.27 1.73 -28.19
N ILE A 97 -4.05 1.37 -28.54
CA ILE A 97 -3.59 1.12 -29.90
C ILE A 97 -3.20 -0.34 -30.02
N THR A 98 -3.71 -1.03 -31.03
CA THR A 98 -3.34 -2.42 -31.30
C THR A 98 -3.08 -2.57 -32.79
N VAL A 99 -1.82 -2.84 -33.15
CA VAL A 99 -1.44 -3.14 -34.54
C VAL A 99 -1.08 -4.63 -34.67
N GLY A 100 -1.28 -5.18 -35.86
CA GLY A 100 -0.96 -6.60 -36.10
C GLY A 100 0.57 -6.87 -36.12
N SER A 101 1.35 -5.90 -36.55
CA SER A 101 2.83 -5.94 -36.57
C SER A 101 3.38 -4.55 -36.88
N GLY A 102 4.63 -4.29 -36.45
CA GLY A 102 5.33 -3.02 -36.68
C GLY A 102 4.98 -1.92 -35.68
N ASP A 103 5.18 -0.68 -36.09
CA ASP A 103 4.98 0.50 -35.25
C ASP A 103 3.51 0.72 -34.90
N ALA A 104 3.21 0.81 -33.60
CA ALA A 104 1.93 1.32 -33.09
C ALA A 104 1.99 2.83 -32.86
N VAL A 105 3.17 3.36 -32.46
CA VAL A 105 3.41 4.79 -32.25
C VAL A 105 4.70 5.16 -32.95
N LYS A 106 4.64 6.07 -33.91
CA LYS A 106 5.82 6.50 -34.70
C LYS A 106 5.94 8.02 -34.81
N ALA A 107 7.07 8.55 -34.37
CA ALA A 107 7.43 9.96 -34.57
C ALA A 107 8.70 10.05 -35.44
N ASP A 108 8.52 10.49 -36.68
CA ASP A 108 9.61 10.80 -37.60
C ASP A 108 9.74 12.34 -37.73
N ALA A 109 10.70 12.92 -37.05
CA ALA A 109 10.84 14.38 -36.86
C ALA A 109 9.62 15.06 -36.20
N GLY A 110 8.56 14.33 -35.87
CA GLY A 110 7.33 14.81 -35.24
C GLY A 110 7.32 14.65 -33.72
N ASN A 111 6.17 14.97 -33.07
CA ASN A 111 5.98 14.85 -31.65
C ASN A 111 4.70 14.07 -31.32
N ILE A 112 4.75 13.08 -30.43
CA ILE A 112 3.58 12.34 -29.95
C ILE A 112 3.56 12.37 -28.43
N GLU A 113 2.43 12.84 -27.85
CA GLU A 113 2.19 12.90 -26.41
C GLU A 113 0.93 12.11 -26.08
N LEU A 114 1.07 11.01 -25.34
CA LEU A 114 -0.03 10.19 -24.87
C LEU A 114 -0.06 10.22 -23.33
N ALA A 115 -1.22 10.51 -22.76
CA ALA A 115 -1.37 10.52 -21.30
C ALA A 115 -1.23 9.13 -20.66
N GLY A 116 -1.43 8.05 -21.43
CA GLY A 116 -1.29 6.66 -21.04
C GLY A 116 -2.27 5.77 -21.78
N GLY A 117 -2.31 4.48 -21.44
CA GLY A 117 -3.17 3.48 -22.05
C GLY A 117 -2.43 2.21 -22.46
N THR A 118 -3.00 1.44 -23.38
CA THR A 118 -2.43 0.20 -23.90
C THR A 118 -1.87 0.39 -25.30
N VAL A 119 -0.61 0.01 -25.53
CA VAL A 119 0.05 0.06 -26.84
C VAL A 119 0.54 -1.36 -27.17
N LYS A 120 -0.04 -1.99 -28.19
CA LYS A 120 0.39 -3.28 -28.73
C LYS A 120 0.98 -3.07 -30.11
N GLY A 121 2.31 -3.18 -30.22
CA GLY A 121 3.17 -2.86 -31.35
C GLY A 121 4.33 -1.98 -30.91
N ASP A 122 5.26 -1.73 -31.81
CA ASP A 122 6.49 -1.02 -31.51
C ASP A 122 6.29 0.49 -31.33
N VAL A 123 7.17 1.11 -30.56
CA VAL A 123 7.22 2.57 -30.32
C VAL A 123 8.53 3.07 -30.91
N THR A 124 8.46 3.85 -32.00
CA THR A 124 9.65 4.25 -32.75
C THR A 124 9.73 5.78 -32.90
N ALA A 125 10.85 6.34 -32.46
CA ALA A 125 11.19 7.74 -32.71
C ALA A 125 12.44 7.85 -33.60
N ASP A 126 12.35 8.63 -34.69
CA ASP A 126 13.42 8.82 -35.66
C ASP A 126 13.58 10.30 -36.05
N ASN A 127 14.74 10.67 -36.59
CA ASN A 127 15.01 11.99 -37.19
C ASN A 127 14.67 13.17 -36.23
N LYS A 128 15.04 13.11 -34.94
CA LYS A 128 14.69 14.08 -33.89
C LYS A 128 13.23 14.03 -33.47
N GLY A 129 12.51 12.99 -33.81
CA GLY A 129 11.16 12.73 -33.32
C GLY A 129 11.12 12.60 -31.82
N LYS A 130 9.97 12.93 -31.21
CA LYS A 130 9.78 12.87 -29.78
C LYS A 130 8.49 12.10 -29.45
N ILE A 131 8.58 11.16 -28.52
CA ILE A 131 7.44 10.42 -28.01
C ILE A 131 7.45 10.52 -26.48
N SER A 132 6.31 10.88 -25.90
CA SER A 132 6.08 10.82 -24.46
C SER A 132 4.80 10.03 -24.18
N ILE A 133 4.92 8.97 -23.39
CA ILE A 133 3.78 8.13 -22.97
C ILE A 133 3.74 8.14 -21.44
N ASN A 134 2.71 8.79 -20.86
CA ASN A 134 2.52 8.90 -19.40
C ASN A 134 3.77 9.42 -18.65
N ALA A 135 4.58 10.25 -19.30
CA ALA A 135 5.78 10.83 -18.71
C ALA A 135 5.70 12.36 -18.72
N ASN A 136 5.82 12.98 -17.55
CA ASN A 136 5.76 14.43 -17.37
C ASN A 136 6.93 14.92 -16.51
N ASN A 137 7.66 15.94 -16.98
CA ASN A 137 8.73 16.58 -16.21
C ASN A 137 9.75 15.60 -15.61
N ASN A 138 10.19 14.60 -16.37
CA ASN A 138 11.12 13.55 -15.94
C ASN A 138 10.59 12.66 -14.80
N ALA A 139 9.30 12.42 -14.77
CA ALA A 139 8.62 11.51 -13.84
C ALA A 139 7.53 10.71 -14.55
N ALA A 140 7.11 9.58 -13.97
CA ALA A 140 5.95 8.83 -14.43
C ALA A 140 4.65 9.60 -14.10
N GLY A 141 3.68 9.53 -15.02
CA GLY A 141 2.32 10.01 -14.75
C GLY A 141 1.50 8.99 -13.98
N SER A 142 0.30 9.38 -13.55
CA SER A 142 -0.59 8.57 -12.71
C SER A 142 -1.56 7.66 -13.49
N ILE A 143 -1.48 7.61 -14.82
CA ILE A 143 -2.34 6.81 -15.68
C ILE A 143 -1.69 5.46 -15.98
N LEU A 144 -2.50 4.44 -16.23
CA LEU A 144 -2.03 3.13 -16.66
C LEU A 144 -1.23 3.25 -17.98
N THR A 145 -0.09 2.56 -18.04
CA THR A 145 0.70 2.37 -19.26
C THR A 145 0.97 0.87 -19.42
N ASP A 146 0.47 0.27 -20.51
CA ASP A 146 0.70 -1.14 -20.83
C ASP A 146 1.20 -1.24 -22.29
N ILE A 147 2.54 -1.33 -22.43
CA ILE A 147 3.20 -1.40 -23.74
C ILE A 147 3.67 -2.83 -23.98
N THR A 148 3.27 -3.41 -25.10
CA THR A 148 3.76 -4.70 -25.58
C THR A 148 4.33 -4.50 -26.98
N GLY A 149 5.66 -4.44 -27.12
CA GLY A 149 6.43 -4.15 -28.31
C GLY A 149 7.76 -3.53 -27.95
N ASN A 150 8.65 -3.42 -28.92
CA ASN A 150 9.97 -2.82 -28.71
C ASN A 150 9.90 -1.30 -28.75
N VAL A 151 10.85 -0.67 -28.07
CA VAL A 151 11.00 0.79 -28.07
C VAL A 151 12.33 1.15 -28.72
N LEU A 152 12.28 1.91 -29.81
CA LEU A 152 13.44 2.31 -30.57
C LEU A 152 13.53 3.83 -30.70
N ALA A 153 14.69 4.38 -30.40
CA ALA A 153 15.01 5.79 -30.72
C ALA A 153 16.29 5.88 -31.53
N THR A 154 16.25 6.64 -32.63
CA THR A 154 17.39 6.83 -33.55
C THR A 154 17.59 8.31 -33.90
N ALA A 155 18.72 8.67 -34.46
CA ALA A 155 18.97 9.96 -35.10
C ALA A 155 18.58 11.21 -34.29
N GLY A 156 19.02 11.29 -33.02
CA GLY A 156 18.77 12.44 -32.12
C GLY A 156 17.38 12.56 -31.59
N SER A 157 16.59 11.49 -31.65
CA SER A 157 15.23 11.43 -31.15
C SER A 157 15.16 11.16 -29.63
N SER A 158 13.99 11.30 -29.07
CA SER A 158 13.76 10.95 -27.68
C SER A 158 12.44 10.20 -27.45
N VAL A 159 12.46 9.24 -26.51
CA VAL A 159 11.28 8.54 -26.02
C VAL A 159 11.27 8.57 -24.50
N ASP A 160 10.18 9.06 -23.92
CA ASP A 160 9.95 9.10 -22.49
C ASP A 160 8.75 8.21 -22.14
N ILE A 161 8.93 7.24 -21.24
CA ILE A 161 7.89 6.29 -20.82
C ILE A 161 7.73 6.33 -19.29
N GLY A 162 6.51 6.53 -18.82
CA GLY A 162 6.14 6.49 -17.42
C GLY A 162 5.35 5.24 -17.04
N LEU A 163 5.85 4.48 -16.07
CA LEU A 163 5.21 3.29 -15.48
C LEU A 163 4.76 3.61 -14.05
N GLY A 164 3.73 4.47 -13.93
CA GLY A 164 3.37 5.13 -12.69
C GLY A 164 2.41 4.33 -11.79
N THR A 165 1.69 3.34 -12.31
CA THR A 165 0.73 2.51 -11.55
C THR A 165 1.22 1.07 -11.40
N ALA A 166 0.68 0.33 -10.42
CA ALA A 166 1.04 -1.07 -10.18
C ALA A 166 0.71 -2.00 -11.36
N ASP A 167 -0.28 -1.63 -12.18
CA ASP A 167 -0.67 -2.38 -13.37
C ASP A 167 0.08 -1.94 -14.63
N SER A 168 0.92 -0.88 -14.54
CA SER A 168 1.71 -0.41 -15.67
C SER A 168 2.80 -1.40 -16.03
N LYS A 169 2.96 -1.66 -17.34
CA LYS A 169 3.92 -2.62 -17.87
C LYS A 169 4.57 -2.10 -19.14
N LEU A 170 5.85 -2.43 -19.31
CA LEU A 170 6.55 -2.40 -20.58
C LEU A 170 7.09 -3.80 -20.85
N THR A 171 6.64 -4.44 -21.91
CA THR A 171 7.11 -5.77 -22.33
C THR A 171 7.72 -5.65 -23.72
N GLY A 172 9.03 -5.70 -23.79
CA GLY A 172 9.83 -5.54 -25.02
C GLY A 172 11.18 -4.94 -24.72
N ASP A 173 12.06 -5.01 -25.71
CA ASP A 173 13.40 -4.49 -25.65
C ASP A 173 13.42 -2.99 -25.94
N VAL A 174 14.38 -2.29 -25.35
CA VAL A 174 14.55 -0.85 -25.48
C VAL A 174 15.91 -0.58 -26.08
N SER A 175 15.95 0.14 -27.21
CA SER A 175 17.21 0.38 -27.92
C SER A 175 17.38 1.81 -28.40
N THR A 176 18.62 2.33 -28.31
CA THR A 176 19.00 3.63 -28.81
C THR A 176 20.12 3.50 -29.84
N VAL A 177 20.09 4.33 -30.88
CA VAL A 177 21.14 4.41 -31.89
C VAL A 177 21.69 5.84 -31.97
N GLY A 178 23.00 5.98 -31.85
CA GLY A 178 23.68 7.28 -31.93
C GLY A 178 23.37 8.15 -30.70
N ASP A 179 22.96 9.39 -30.94
CA ASP A 179 22.68 10.43 -29.95
C ASP A 179 21.23 10.44 -29.46
N ALA A 180 20.42 9.46 -29.89
CA ALA A 180 19.03 9.31 -29.40
C ALA A 180 18.97 8.89 -27.92
N VAL A 181 17.91 9.26 -27.22
CA VAL A 181 17.75 9.03 -25.77
C VAL A 181 16.43 8.36 -25.49
N ILE A 182 16.44 7.36 -24.61
CA ILE A 182 15.23 6.79 -24.03
C ILE A 182 15.29 6.90 -22.50
N ASN A 183 14.22 7.43 -21.91
CA ASN A 183 14.05 7.54 -20.46
C ASN A 183 12.85 6.70 -20.01
N ILE A 184 13.07 5.81 -19.05
CA ILE A 184 12.00 5.03 -18.39
C ILE A 184 11.92 5.49 -16.95
N TYR A 185 10.71 5.91 -16.53
CA TYR A 185 10.38 6.34 -15.18
C TYR A 185 9.40 5.33 -14.58
N ALA A 186 9.87 4.47 -13.70
CA ALA A 186 9.04 3.47 -13.04
C ALA A 186 8.83 3.83 -11.56
N ASP A 187 7.58 4.14 -11.20
CA ASP A 187 7.19 4.41 -9.81
C ASP A 187 6.62 3.15 -9.15
N MET A 188 5.76 2.39 -9.86
CA MET A 188 5.16 1.16 -9.37
C MET A 188 5.06 0.06 -10.44
N GLY A 189 5.37 0.38 -11.70
CA GLY A 189 5.20 -0.54 -12.81
C GLY A 189 6.41 -1.44 -13.05
N VAL A 190 6.25 -2.36 -14.01
CA VAL A 190 7.23 -3.40 -14.35
C VAL A 190 7.68 -3.26 -15.79
N TRP A 191 9.00 -3.21 -16.01
CA TRP A 191 9.59 -3.41 -17.32
C TRP A 191 10.15 -4.84 -17.43
N THR A 192 9.81 -5.54 -18.53
CA THR A 192 10.37 -6.85 -18.90
C THR A 192 10.99 -6.74 -20.27
N GLY A 193 12.30 -6.86 -20.37
CA GLY A 193 13.08 -6.69 -21.59
C GLY A 193 14.53 -6.37 -21.27
N ASN A 194 15.33 -6.17 -22.30
CA ASN A 194 16.71 -5.72 -22.19
C ASN A 194 16.91 -4.32 -22.78
N ALA A 195 17.97 -3.66 -22.34
CA ALA A 195 18.41 -2.36 -22.85
C ALA A 195 19.59 -2.54 -23.81
N ASP A 196 19.50 -1.92 -24.99
CA ASP A 196 20.60 -1.91 -25.95
C ASP A 196 20.88 -0.47 -26.41
N GLY A 197 22.09 0.01 -26.18
CA GLY A 197 22.53 1.33 -26.63
C GLY A 197 23.12 2.22 -25.52
N ASP A 198 23.80 3.29 -25.98
CA ASP A 198 24.59 4.14 -25.08
C ASP A 198 23.80 5.19 -24.31
N ASN A 199 22.50 5.34 -24.58
CA ASN A 199 21.70 6.45 -24.05
C ASN A 199 20.32 6.01 -23.47
N VAL A 200 20.22 4.80 -22.94
CA VAL A 200 19.03 4.36 -22.18
C VAL A 200 19.21 4.75 -20.72
N ASN A 201 18.23 5.47 -20.17
CA ASN A 201 18.19 5.90 -18.77
C ASN A 201 17.01 5.21 -18.07
N LEU A 202 17.26 4.58 -16.94
CA LEU A 202 16.25 3.91 -16.12
C LEU A 202 16.18 4.54 -14.72
N ASN A 203 14.98 4.94 -14.33
CA ASN A 203 14.68 5.44 -12.99
C ASN A 203 13.69 4.50 -12.30
N LEU A 204 14.12 3.83 -11.24
CA LEU A 204 13.32 2.96 -10.40
C LEU A 204 12.99 3.72 -9.10
N ASN A 205 11.89 4.49 -9.09
CA ASN A 205 11.61 5.53 -8.10
C ASN A 205 11.01 5.03 -6.78
N SER A 206 10.69 3.74 -6.67
CA SER A 206 10.19 3.14 -5.44
C SER A 206 10.50 1.64 -5.35
N ASN A 207 10.30 1.05 -4.19
CA ASN A 207 10.44 -0.40 -3.96
C ASN A 207 9.36 -1.27 -4.67
N LYS A 208 8.42 -0.65 -5.36
CA LYS A 208 7.41 -1.33 -6.20
C LYS A 208 7.80 -1.32 -7.68
N ALA A 209 8.72 -0.43 -8.08
CA ALA A 209 9.24 -0.37 -9.42
C ALA A 209 10.16 -1.56 -9.70
N GLN A 210 9.93 -2.27 -10.81
CA GLN A 210 10.68 -3.49 -11.13
C GLN A 210 11.18 -3.49 -12.58
N TRP A 211 12.37 -4.05 -12.77
CA TRP A 211 12.90 -4.41 -14.08
C TRP A 211 13.28 -5.90 -14.10
N ASN A 212 12.63 -6.65 -14.97
CA ASN A 212 12.96 -8.05 -15.29
C ASN A 212 13.91 -8.06 -16.48
N ASN A 213 15.22 -8.18 -16.23
CA ASN A 213 16.20 -8.28 -17.30
C ASN A 213 16.17 -9.69 -17.92
N ILE A 214 16.13 -9.75 -19.26
CA ILE A 214 16.04 -11.00 -20.02
C ILE A 214 17.16 -11.18 -21.06
N GLY A 215 18.20 -10.33 -21.03
CA GLY A 215 19.34 -10.38 -21.93
C GLY A 215 20.50 -9.56 -21.43
N ASP A 216 21.57 -9.43 -22.24
CA ASP A 216 22.61 -8.44 -21.98
C ASP A 216 22.01 -7.03 -22.11
N SER A 217 22.38 -6.16 -21.19
CA SER A 217 21.80 -4.82 -21.13
C SER A 217 22.85 -3.76 -20.89
N LYS A 218 22.67 -2.57 -21.52
CA LYS A 218 23.50 -1.41 -21.33
C LYS A 218 22.67 -0.18 -21.02
N LEU A 219 22.95 0.47 -19.91
CA LEU A 219 22.33 1.71 -19.47
C LEU A 219 23.37 2.83 -19.40
N ARG A 220 23.02 4.01 -19.91
CA ARG A 220 23.78 5.23 -19.64
C ARG A 220 23.70 5.59 -18.17
N SER A 221 22.47 5.57 -17.61
CA SER A 221 22.27 5.85 -16.19
C SER A 221 21.20 4.96 -15.59
N LEU A 222 21.42 4.62 -14.34
CA LEU A 222 20.46 3.92 -13.47
C LEU A 222 20.31 4.71 -12.18
N LYS A 223 19.08 5.09 -11.88
CA LYS A 223 18.74 5.76 -10.62
C LYS A 223 17.74 4.92 -9.84
N GLY A 224 18.01 4.68 -8.57
CA GLY A 224 17.15 3.88 -7.69
C GLY A 224 16.68 4.61 -6.45
N ASN A 225 15.47 4.27 -5.99
CA ASN A 225 14.95 4.61 -4.68
C ASN A 225 14.21 3.38 -4.11
N GLY A 226 14.97 2.31 -3.83
CA GLY A 226 14.44 1.02 -3.38
C GLY A 226 13.98 0.09 -4.51
N GLY A 227 14.11 0.49 -5.78
CA GLY A 227 13.65 -0.30 -6.91
C GLY A 227 14.34 -1.66 -7.06
N ILE A 228 13.69 -2.57 -7.78
CA ILE A 228 14.08 -3.98 -7.88
C ILE A 228 14.48 -4.32 -9.30
N ILE A 229 15.65 -4.95 -9.46
CA ILE A 229 16.08 -5.59 -10.71
C ILE A 229 16.03 -7.11 -10.51
N ASN A 230 15.33 -7.81 -11.39
CA ASN A 230 15.27 -9.27 -11.37
C ASN A 230 16.23 -9.85 -12.43
N GLN A 231 17.32 -10.46 -11.95
CA GLN A 231 18.28 -11.25 -12.72
C GLN A 231 17.99 -12.76 -12.59
N THR A 232 16.71 -13.10 -12.58
CA THR A 232 16.24 -14.46 -12.27
C THR A 232 15.85 -15.26 -13.50
N ASP A 233 15.72 -14.62 -14.67
CA ASP A 233 15.46 -15.30 -15.94
C ASP A 233 16.70 -16.09 -16.38
N ALA A 234 16.48 -17.23 -17.02
CA ALA A 234 17.58 -18.08 -17.52
C ALA A 234 18.42 -17.40 -18.62
N LYS A 235 17.85 -16.40 -19.31
CA LYS A 235 18.52 -15.62 -20.37
C LYS A 235 19.10 -14.30 -19.87
N ALA A 236 18.85 -13.93 -18.60
CA ALA A 236 19.36 -12.67 -18.04
C ALA A 236 20.88 -12.59 -18.20
N GLY A 237 21.34 -11.60 -18.93
CA GLY A 237 22.76 -11.35 -19.23
C GLY A 237 23.38 -10.31 -18.30
N ASN A 238 24.53 -9.81 -18.65
CA ASN A 238 25.20 -8.74 -17.91
C ASN A 238 24.42 -7.41 -18.04
N ILE A 239 24.49 -6.61 -17.00
CA ILE A 239 23.96 -5.24 -17.00
C ILE A 239 25.15 -4.29 -16.82
N ASP A 240 25.45 -3.50 -17.84
CA ASP A 240 26.47 -2.46 -17.81
C ASP A 240 25.83 -1.10 -17.57
N VAL A 241 26.28 -0.37 -16.55
CA VAL A 241 25.74 0.93 -16.14
C VAL A 241 26.84 1.96 -16.08
N GLY A 242 26.72 3.04 -16.88
CA GLY A 242 27.67 4.14 -16.87
C GLY A 242 27.62 4.92 -15.55
N ASP A 243 26.49 5.56 -15.26
CA ASP A 243 26.30 6.37 -14.04
C ASP A 243 25.21 5.76 -13.14
N TYR A 244 25.54 5.49 -11.90
CA TYR A 244 24.61 4.95 -10.90
C TYR A 244 24.37 5.94 -9.76
N SER A 245 23.12 6.02 -9.28
CA SER A 245 22.80 6.79 -8.06
C SER A 245 21.61 6.21 -7.27
N GLY A 246 21.66 6.37 -5.96
CA GLY A 246 20.60 5.96 -5.05
C GLY A 246 20.74 4.51 -4.57
N ASN A 247 19.61 3.81 -4.39
CA ASN A 247 19.61 2.45 -3.87
C ASN A 247 18.68 1.52 -4.64
N ILE A 248 19.15 0.31 -4.93
CA ILE A 248 18.40 -0.77 -5.58
C ILE A 248 18.64 -2.12 -4.92
N VAL A 249 17.72 -3.05 -5.19
CA VAL A 249 17.88 -4.47 -4.87
C VAL A 249 17.95 -5.25 -6.18
N VAL A 250 18.91 -6.17 -6.30
CA VAL A 250 19.05 -7.07 -7.45
C VAL A 250 18.84 -8.50 -7.03
N ASN A 251 17.77 -9.11 -7.53
CA ASN A 251 17.40 -10.48 -7.20
C ASN A 251 18.10 -11.47 -8.12
N TYR A 252 18.69 -12.50 -7.54
CA TYR A 252 19.32 -13.63 -8.23
C TYR A 252 18.70 -14.94 -7.77
N LYS A 253 18.63 -15.92 -8.66
CA LYS A 253 18.39 -17.32 -8.30
C LYS A 253 19.70 -18.06 -8.24
N HIS A 254 19.82 -18.98 -7.27
CA HIS A 254 20.97 -19.86 -7.19
C HIS A 254 20.54 -21.34 -7.24
N THR A 255 21.51 -22.19 -7.52
CA THR A 255 21.45 -23.64 -7.36
C THR A 255 22.66 -24.09 -6.57
N ALA A 256 22.50 -25.04 -5.70
CA ALA A 256 23.58 -25.63 -4.91
C ALA A 256 23.30 -27.11 -4.65
N ASP A 257 24.36 -27.88 -4.37
CA ASP A 257 24.27 -29.25 -3.91
C ASP A 257 24.47 -29.27 -2.39
N LYS A 258 23.46 -29.70 -1.63
CA LYS A 258 23.58 -29.85 -0.18
C LYS A 258 23.96 -31.27 0.18
N ASP A 259 25.16 -31.46 0.73
CA ASP A 259 25.58 -32.71 1.32
C ASP A 259 24.83 -32.93 2.63
N THR A 260 23.93 -33.92 2.63
CA THR A 260 23.07 -34.22 3.79
C THR A 260 23.84 -34.82 4.97
N ALA A 261 25.01 -35.44 4.74
CA ALA A 261 25.82 -36.03 5.79
C ALA A 261 26.61 -34.98 6.58
N THR A 262 27.10 -33.95 5.90
CA THR A 262 27.89 -32.86 6.48
C THR A 262 27.10 -31.57 6.62
N ASN A 263 25.89 -31.50 6.13
CA ASN A 263 25.07 -30.30 6.05
C ASN A 263 25.78 -29.12 5.33
N THR A 264 26.56 -29.43 4.28
CA THR A 264 27.43 -28.45 3.62
C THR A 264 26.92 -28.14 2.22
N LEU A 265 26.82 -26.85 1.86
CA LEU A 265 26.55 -26.41 0.49
C LEU A 265 27.81 -26.51 -0.37
N ASN A 266 27.64 -27.10 -1.55
CA ASN A 266 28.67 -27.26 -2.58
C ASN A 266 28.12 -26.82 -3.93
N ASN A 267 29.01 -26.58 -4.90
CA ASN A 267 28.64 -26.27 -6.29
C ASN A 267 27.65 -25.11 -6.45
N ILE A 268 27.77 -24.10 -5.60
CA ILE A 268 26.87 -22.93 -5.64
C ILE A 268 27.05 -22.18 -6.97
N LYS A 269 25.96 -21.98 -7.68
CA LYS A 269 25.92 -21.23 -8.96
C LYS A 269 24.76 -20.28 -8.96
N PHE A 270 25.02 -19.04 -9.34
CA PHE A 270 23.98 -18.03 -9.56
C PHE A 270 23.65 -17.93 -11.04
N GLY A 271 22.36 -17.95 -11.37
CA GLY A 271 21.86 -17.55 -12.69
C GLY A 271 22.08 -16.07 -12.96
N GLY A 272 21.72 -15.60 -14.14
CA GLY A 272 21.89 -14.21 -14.55
C GLY A 272 23.35 -13.77 -14.73
N GLY A 273 23.55 -12.64 -15.38
CA GLY A 273 24.87 -12.01 -15.55
C GLY A 273 25.29 -11.17 -14.34
N THR A 274 26.39 -10.45 -14.49
CA THR A 274 26.90 -9.48 -13.50
C THR A 274 26.21 -8.13 -13.68
N LEU A 275 26.13 -7.37 -12.58
CA LEU A 275 25.84 -5.95 -12.59
C LEU A 275 27.17 -5.18 -12.53
N ASN A 276 27.49 -4.46 -13.58
CA ASN A 276 28.74 -3.72 -13.75
C ASN A 276 28.45 -2.23 -13.66
N ILE A 277 29.03 -1.55 -12.68
CA ILE A 277 28.87 -0.11 -12.43
C ILE A 277 30.18 0.58 -12.76
N ASP A 278 30.18 1.52 -13.72
CA ASP A 278 31.36 2.30 -14.05
C ASP A 278 31.61 3.38 -13.00
N LYS A 279 30.58 4.19 -12.68
CA LYS A 279 30.64 5.28 -11.71
C LYS A 279 29.41 5.28 -10.81
N ALA A 280 29.61 5.63 -9.54
CA ALA A 280 28.53 5.78 -8.59
C ALA A 280 28.58 7.16 -7.91
N ALA A 281 27.42 7.75 -7.65
CA ALA A 281 27.28 8.94 -6.81
C ALA A 281 27.56 8.59 -5.35
N GLU A 282 28.08 9.53 -4.60
CA GLU A 282 28.32 9.37 -3.16
C GLU A 282 27.02 8.98 -2.41
N GLY A 283 27.13 8.00 -1.51
CA GLY A 283 25.99 7.49 -0.74
C GLY A 283 25.08 6.50 -1.48
N SER A 284 25.50 6.05 -2.67
CA SER A 284 24.77 5.00 -3.40
C SER A 284 24.94 3.63 -2.77
N SER A 285 23.93 2.75 -2.92
CA SER A 285 23.99 1.38 -2.42
C SER A 285 23.32 0.37 -3.34
N ILE A 286 23.84 -0.85 -3.38
CA ILE A 286 23.26 -1.97 -4.11
C ILE A 286 23.18 -3.18 -3.17
N THR A 287 22.01 -3.80 -3.08
CA THR A 287 21.81 -5.05 -2.37
C THR A 287 21.60 -6.18 -3.37
N LEU A 288 22.50 -7.15 -3.40
CA LEU A 288 22.33 -8.39 -4.14
C LEU A 288 21.56 -9.36 -3.25
N ARG A 289 20.44 -9.87 -3.73
CA ARG A 289 19.53 -10.72 -2.96
C ARG A 289 19.38 -12.08 -3.62
N THR A 290 19.33 -13.13 -2.79
CA THR A 290 18.90 -14.46 -3.22
C THR A 290 17.77 -14.99 -2.34
N ASP A 291 17.02 -15.95 -2.85
CA ASP A 291 16.04 -16.68 -2.05
C ASP A 291 16.75 -17.61 -1.04
N ASN A 292 15.97 -18.20 -0.15
CA ASN A 292 16.44 -19.19 0.80
C ASN A 292 15.95 -20.60 0.39
N SER A 293 16.16 -20.98 -0.87
CA SER A 293 15.75 -22.27 -1.41
C SER A 293 16.44 -23.47 -0.74
N ASP A 294 17.66 -23.27 -0.23
CA ASP A 294 18.41 -24.30 0.50
C ASP A 294 17.99 -24.45 1.96
N ASN A 295 17.02 -23.68 2.39
CA ASN A 295 16.48 -23.75 3.74
C ASN A 295 17.51 -23.49 4.84
N LEU A 296 18.44 -22.56 4.62
CA LEU A 296 19.49 -22.23 5.57
C LEU A 296 18.93 -21.55 6.82
N SER A 297 19.37 -22.02 7.99
CA SER A 297 19.20 -21.29 9.23
C SER A 297 20.28 -20.20 9.33
N TYR A 298 19.96 -19.07 9.96
CA TYR A 298 20.93 -18.00 10.21
C TYR A 298 22.13 -18.44 11.09
N THR A 299 22.06 -19.63 11.68
CA THR A 299 23.17 -20.25 12.45
C THR A 299 24.12 -21.07 11.59
N GLU A 300 23.76 -21.36 10.33
CA GLU A 300 24.60 -22.11 9.37
C GLU A 300 25.61 -21.17 8.69
N THR A 301 26.46 -20.54 9.50
CA THR A 301 27.36 -19.45 9.09
C THR A 301 28.27 -19.82 7.92
N ASP A 302 28.82 -21.04 7.90
CA ASP A 302 29.72 -21.49 6.84
C ASP A 302 29.03 -21.60 5.47
N ASN A 303 27.78 -22.08 5.47
CA ASN A 303 26.99 -22.18 4.25
C ASN A 303 26.58 -20.80 3.72
N ILE A 304 26.17 -19.93 4.63
CA ILE A 304 25.80 -18.54 4.31
C ILE A 304 27.04 -17.78 3.78
N GLU A 305 28.20 -17.99 4.40
CA GLU A 305 29.45 -17.40 3.95
C GLU A 305 29.80 -17.81 2.53
N LYS A 306 29.70 -19.10 2.20
CA LYS A 306 29.93 -19.60 0.84
C LYS A 306 28.96 -18.99 -0.16
N LEU A 307 27.67 -18.96 0.20
CA LEU A 307 26.62 -18.37 -0.64
C LEU A 307 26.89 -16.89 -0.92
N PHE A 308 27.24 -16.13 0.10
CA PHE A 308 27.54 -14.69 -0.01
C PHE A 308 28.80 -14.41 -0.82
N ARG A 309 29.84 -15.25 -0.70
CA ARG A 309 31.05 -15.14 -1.53
C ARG A 309 30.73 -15.28 -3.01
N GLU A 310 29.89 -16.25 -3.39
CA GLU A 310 29.52 -16.45 -4.79
C GLU A 310 28.55 -15.37 -5.29
N LEU A 311 27.60 -14.92 -4.45
CA LEU A 311 26.66 -13.83 -4.80
C LEU A 311 27.39 -12.50 -4.98
N SER A 312 28.34 -12.17 -4.12
CA SER A 312 29.08 -10.90 -4.18
C SER A 312 29.88 -10.73 -5.49
N LYS A 313 30.26 -11.83 -6.16
CA LYS A 313 30.93 -11.80 -7.48
C LYS A 313 30.01 -11.30 -8.60
N LYS A 314 28.71 -11.18 -8.34
CA LYS A 314 27.76 -10.62 -9.31
C LYS A 314 27.78 -9.10 -9.40
N LEU A 315 28.50 -8.40 -8.49
CA LEU A 315 28.68 -6.96 -8.53
C LEU A 315 30.13 -6.61 -8.90
N TYR A 316 30.27 -5.75 -9.91
CA TYR A 316 31.51 -5.12 -10.29
C TYR A 316 31.39 -3.60 -10.19
N TYR A 317 32.37 -2.95 -9.59
CA TYR A 317 32.45 -1.49 -9.50
C TYR A 317 33.79 -1.00 -10.02
N ALA A 318 33.83 -0.44 -11.21
CA ALA A 318 35.06 -0.07 -11.91
C ALA A 318 35.85 1.02 -11.16
N ASP A 319 35.16 1.97 -10.55
CA ASP A 319 35.76 3.11 -9.85
C ASP A 319 36.09 2.80 -8.36
N ALA A 320 36.02 1.55 -7.94
CA ALA A 320 36.30 1.12 -6.56
C ALA A 320 37.70 1.48 -6.08
N GLY A 321 38.70 1.55 -6.97
CA GLY A 321 40.07 1.95 -6.66
C GLY A 321 40.22 3.43 -6.33
N SER A 322 39.43 4.31 -6.97
CA SER A 322 39.49 5.77 -6.81
C SER A 322 38.45 6.30 -5.82
N ASN A 323 37.24 5.76 -5.86
CA ASN A 323 36.09 6.21 -5.08
C ASN A 323 35.36 5.04 -4.37
N PRO A 324 36.05 4.26 -3.53
CA PRO A 324 35.46 3.04 -2.94
C PRO A 324 34.24 3.30 -2.05
N ASN A 325 34.12 4.50 -1.50
CA ASN A 325 33.04 4.86 -0.57
C ASN A 325 31.78 5.41 -1.27
N ASN A 326 31.83 5.63 -2.58
CA ASN A 326 30.66 6.13 -3.29
C ASN A 326 29.57 5.06 -3.44
N LEU A 327 29.95 3.78 -3.48
CA LEU A 327 29.02 2.67 -3.62
C LEU A 327 29.16 1.67 -2.47
N SER A 328 28.14 1.54 -1.65
CA SER A 328 28.02 0.45 -0.66
C SER A 328 27.38 -0.76 -1.33
N GLY A 329 28.03 -1.92 -1.21
CA GLY A 329 27.51 -3.19 -1.70
C GLY A 329 27.05 -4.08 -0.54
N HIS A 330 25.91 -4.74 -0.68
CA HIS A 330 25.37 -5.66 0.30
C HIS A 330 24.94 -6.96 -0.36
N VAL A 331 24.97 -8.05 0.39
CA VAL A 331 24.40 -9.35 0.02
C VAL A 331 23.36 -9.74 1.06
N GLU A 332 22.25 -10.33 0.63
CA GLU A 332 21.25 -10.82 1.56
C GLU A 332 20.58 -12.11 1.09
N ILE A 333 20.16 -12.94 2.05
CA ILE A 333 19.20 -14.01 1.83
C ILE A 333 17.82 -13.46 2.20
N ALA A 334 16.87 -13.53 1.28
CA ALA A 334 15.52 -13.02 1.49
C ALA A 334 14.83 -13.69 2.69
N GLU A 335 13.94 -12.96 3.33
CA GLU A 335 13.07 -13.54 4.36
C GLU A 335 12.11 -14.57 3.77
N GLY A 336 11.78 -15.59 4.57
CA GLY A 336 10.69 -16.51 4.32
C GLY A 336 9.39 -16.05 4.99
N LEU A 337 8.52 -16.99 5.29
CA LEU A 337 7.32 -16.74 6.10
C LEU A 337 7.69 -16.44 7.56
N THR A 338 8.53 -17.27 8.16
CA THR A 338 9.03 -17.15 9.54
C THR A 338 10.55 -17.02 9.65
N LYS A 339 11.29 -17.21 8.56
CA LYS A 339 12.74 -17.04 8.52
C LYS A 339 13.10 -15.58 8.28
N VAL A 340 13.86 -15.00 9.18
CA VAL A 340 14.35 -13.64 9.05
C VAL A 340 15.44 -13.52 7.99
N LYS A 341 15.62 -12.30 7.48
CA LYS A 341 16.72 -11.96 6.56
C LYS A 341 18.08 -12.20 7.20
N VAL A 342 19.03 -12.62 6.38
CA VAL A 342 20.45 -12.65 6.71
C VAL A 342 21.20 -11.79 5.70
N TYR A 343 22.10 -10.94 6.13
CA TYR A 343 22.83 -10.04 5.24
C TYR A 343 24.32 -9.91 5.60
N GLY A 344 25.12 -9.46 4.64
CA GLY A 344 26.52 -9.12 4.78
C GLY A 344 26.91 -7.94 3.90
N ASP A 345 28.02 -7.29 4.21
CA ASP A 345 28.56 -6.18 3.43
C ASP A 345 29.54 -6.70 2.39
N ILE A 346 29.48 -6.18 1.16
CA ILE A 346 30.43 -6.47 0.09
C ILE A 346 31.69 -5.64 0.29
N ASN A 347 32.85 -6.28 0.16
CA ASN A 347 34.13 -5.63 0.01
C ASN A 347 34.63 -5.82 -1.43
N TYR A 348 35.01 -4.75 -2.11
CA TYR A 348 35.51 -4.84 -3.49
C TYR A 348 36.92 -5.39 -3.48
N GLY A 349 37.11 -6.53 -4.12
CA GLY A 349 38.42 -7.18 -4.29
C GLY A 349 39.29 -6.52 -5.37
N GLU A 350 40.31 -7.23 -5.78
CA GLU A 350 41.16 -6.80 -6.91
C GLU A 350 40.31 -6.58 -8.16
N HIS A 351 40.61 -5.55 -8.91
CA HIS A 351 39.87 -5.16 -10.11
C HIS A 351 38.37 -4.79 -9.93
N GLY A 352 37.96 -4.39 -8.73
CA GLY A 352 36.58 -3.95 -8.47
C GLY A 352 35.56 -5.06 -8.31
N GLN A 353 35.96 -6.34 -8.40
CA GLN A 353 35.07 -7.48 -8.23
C GLN A 353 34.61 -7.56 -6.76
N GLY A 354 33.29 -7.73 -6.54
CA GLY A 354 32.72 -7.85 -5.22
C GLY A 354 33.15 -9.13 -4.48
N ASN A 355 33.40 -9.00 -3.20
CA ASN A 355 33.49 -10.09 -2.22
C ASN A 355 32.82 -9.58 -0.94
N TYR A 356 32.11 -10.43 -0.22
CA TYR A 356 31.53 -9.96 1.04
C TYR A 356 32.61 -9.73 2.10
N LYS A 357 32.41 -8.75 2.97
CA LYS A 357 33.42 -8.24 3.88
C LYS A 357 33.57 -9.16 5.11
N ASP A 358 34.82 -9.59 5.39
CA ASP A 358 35.29 -10.23 6.63
C ASP A 358 34.59 -11.53 7.05
N GLY A 359 33.77 -12.13 6.22
CA GLY A 359 33.00 -13.32 6.59
C GLY A 359 32.00 -13.10 7.74
N SER A 360 31.80 -11.87 8.18
CA SER A 360 30.86 -11.57 9.24
C SER A 360 29.43 -11.45 8.71
N ILE A 361 28.57 -12.30 9.23
CA ILE A 361 27.14 -12.26 8.97
C ILE A 361 26.51 -11.39 10.04
N LYS A 362 25.92 -10.27 9.63
CA LYS A 362 25.14 -9.45 10.54
C LYS A 362 23.76 -10.06 10.67
N ARG A 363 23.38 -10.39 11.89
CA ARG A 363 21.99 -10.64 12.22
C ARG A 363 21.20 -9.35 12.10
N THR A 364 19.99 -9.53 11.71
CA THR A 364 19.01 -8.49 11.75
C THR A 364 18.61 -8.20 13.19
N ASP A 365 18.81 -6.98 13.62
CA ASP A 365 18.44 -6.47 14.95
C ASP A 365 16.99 -5.98 14.92
N PRO A 366 16.13 -6.23 15.91
CA PRO A 366 14.73 -5.77 15.94
C PRO A 366 14.53 -4.27 15.72
N GLU A 367 15.54 -3.45 15.95
CA GLU A 367 15.49 -2.00 15.81
C GLU A 367 15.95 -1.48 14.43
N ILE A 368 16.47 -2.32 13.57
CA ILE A 368 16.97 -1.94 12.24
C ILE A 368 16.00 -2.47 11.17
N ILE A 369 15.67 -1.66 10.16
CA ILE A 369 14.74 -2.01 9.08
C ILE A 369 15.08 -3.34 8.37
N TYR A 370 16.35 -3.74 8.38
CA TYR A 370 16.82 -5.03 7.87
C TYR A 370 17.11 -6.04 8.98
N GLY A 371 16.61 -5.80 10.20
CA GLY A 371 17.10 -6.43 11.37
C GLY A 371 16.10 -6.88 12.38
N SER A 372 14.88 -7.00 12.01
CA SER A 372 13.87 -7.49 12.94
C SER A 372 14.01 -9.00 13.13
N SER A 373 13.79 -9.46 14.36
CA SER A 373 13.61 -10.88 14.65
C SER A 373 12.30 -11.44 14.04
N GLU A 374 11.55 -10.61 13.35
CA GLU A 374 10.24 -10.90 12.74
C GLU A 374 10.29 -10.60 11.26
N THR A 375 9.70 -11.49 10.45
CA THR A 375 9.51 -11.24 9.03
C THR A 375 8.41 -10.19 8.79
N ALA A 376 8.34 -9.60 7.61
CA ALA A 376 7.27 -8.69 7.24
C ALA A 376 5.89 -9.38 7.31
N MET A 377 5.83 -10.68 6.96
CA MET A 377 4.60 -11.48 7.06
C MET A 377 4.14 -11.65 8.50
N MET A 378 5.06 -11.96 9.42
CA MET A 378 4.76 -12.05 10.84
C MET A 378 4.30 -10.70 11.41
N ARG A 379 5.00 -9.60 11.08
CA ARG A 379 4.60 -8.25 11.52
C ARG A 379 3.22 -7.85 11.00
N GLY A 380 2.93 -8.17 9.73
CA GLY A 380 1.65 -7.91 9.12
C GLY A 380 0.50 -8.66 9.79
N ALA A 381 0.64 -9.98 9.95
CA ALA A 381 -0.35 -10.83 10.63
C ALA A 381 -0.55 -10.40 12.09
N LYS A 382 0.54 -10.11 12.82
CA LYS A 382 0.49 -9.57 14.18
C LYS A 382 -0.29 -8.25 14.25
N SER A 383 -0.07 -7.35 13.28
CA SER A 383 -0.79 -6.08 13.19
C SER A 383 -2.29 -6.27 12.93
N ALA A 384 -2.67 -7.28 12.15
CA ALA A 384 -4.07 -7.64 11.93
C ALA A 384 -4.76 -8.09 13.23
N MET A 385 -4.09 -8.92 14.02
CA MET A 385 -4.60 -9.36 15.32
C MET A 385 -4.69 -8.22 16.32
N ALA A 386 -3.69 -7.35 16.37
CA ALA A 386 -3.68 -6.17 17.21
C ALA A 386 -4.84 -5.22 16.88
N SER A 387 -5.17 -5.05 15.59
CA SER A 387 -6.31 -4.23 15.16
C SER A 387 -7.65 -4.77 15.64
N THR A 388 -7.83 -6.11 15.66
CA THR A 388 -9.04 -6.77 16.19
C THR A 388 -9.19 -6.56 17.69
N ALA A 389 -8.11 -6.71 18.46
CA ALA A 389 -8.12 -6.50 19.90
C ALA A 389 -8.50 -5.05 20.27
N LEU A 390 -7.97 -4.07 19.55
CA LEU A 390 -8.31 -2.66 19.78
C LEU A 390 -9.71 -2.29 19.27
N LEU A 391 -10.20 -2.91 18.20
CA LEU A 391 -11.59 -2.71 17.76
C LEU A 391 -12.58 -3.12 18.86
N TRP A 392 -12.34 -4.26 19.51
CA TRP A 392 -13.13 -4.72 20.66
C TRP A 392 -13.03 -3.76 21.86
N ARG A 393 -11.81 -3.30 22.19
CA ARG A 393 -11.56 -2.39 23.31
C ARG A 393 -12.24 -1.02 23.12
N SER A 394 -12.24 -0.49 21.90
CA SER A 394 -12.82 0.82 21.60
C SER A 394 -14.32 0.87 21.87
N GLU A 395 -15.05 -0.19 21.60
CA GLU A 395 -16.50 -0.27 21.78
C GLU A 395 -16.93 -0.17 23.26
N ASN A 396 -16.09 -0.59 24.21
CA ASN A 396 -16.43 -0.54 25.64
C ASN A 396 -16.57 0.89 26.18
N SER A 397 -15.70 1.81 25.74
CA SER A 397 -15.76 3.23 26.16
C SER A 397 -17.08 3.87 25.76
N ASP A 398 -17.63 3.44 24.65
CA ASP A 398 -18.82 4.03 24.03
C ASP A 398 -20.11 3.77 24.79
N MET A 399 -20.25 2.61 25.38
CA MET A 399 -21.43 2.30 26.18
C MET A 399 -21.50 3.17 27.44
N LEU A 400 -20.35 3.48 28.05
CA LEU A 400 -20.31 4.35 29.22
C LEU A 400 -20.71 5.79 28.90
N GLN A 401 -20.32 6.31 27.74
CA GLN A 401 -20.81 7.62 27.29
C GLN A 401 -22.32 7.63 27.13
N ARG A 402 -22.89 6.56 26.57
CA ARG A 402 -24.34 6.40 26.43
C ARG A 402 -25.05 6.46 27.80
N MET A 403 -24.56 5.77 28.81
CA MET A 403 -25.13 5.76 30.14
C MET A 403 -25.04 7.13 30.82
N GLY A 404 -23.99 7.90 30.54
CA GLY A 404 -23.89 9.29 31.00
C GLY A 404 -25.03 10.19 30.53
N ASP A 405 -25.40 10.05 29.29
CA ASP A 405 -26.50 10.82 28.68
C ASP A 405 -27.89 10.39 29.21
N VAL A 406 -28.07 9.11 29.52
CA VAL A 406 -29.33 8.55 30.07
C VAL A 406 -29.68 9.12 31.46
N ARG A 407 -28.69 9.49 32.27
CA ARG A 407 -28.91 10.08 33.60
C ARG A 407 -29.73 11.37 33.59
N LEU A 408 -29.84 12.02 32.42
CA LEU A 408 -30.62 13.24 32.24
C LEU A 408 -32.05 12.98 31.75
N ALA A 409 -32.40 11.72 31.45
CA ALA A 409 -33.72 11.34 31.02
C ALA A 409 -34.58 11.01 32.25
N ASN A 410 -35.62 11.77 32.50
CA ASN A 410 -36.56 11.57 33.63
C ASN A 410 -37.73 10.60 33.31
N GLU A 411 -37.56 9.71 32.31
CA GLU A 411 -38.65 8.90 31.77
C GLU A 411 -38.41 7.41 31.91
N GLU A 412 -39.49 6.62 32.10
CA GLU A 412 -39.46 5.24 32.57
C GLU A 412 -38.84 4.24 31.57
N SER A 413 -38.90 4.49 30.27
CA SER A 413 -38.40 3.56 29.24
C SER A 413 -37.93 4.32 27.98
N GLY A 414 -37.02 3.75 27.21
CA GLY A 414 -36.60 4.37 25.95
C GLY A 414 -35.91 3.42 24.98
N LEU A 415 -36.19 3.67 23.72
CA LEU A 415 -35.40 3.14 22.60
C LEU A 415 -34.36 4.16 22.19
N TRP A 416 -33.17 3.70 21.87
CA TRP A 416 -32.11 4.58 21.38
C TRP A 416 -31.36 3.95 20.23
N ALA A 417 -30.86 4.80 19.35
CA ALA A 417 -29.99 4.44 18.26
C ALA A 417 -28.76 5.36 18.27
N ARG A 418 -27.61 4.82 17.95
CA ARG A 418 -26.34 5.51 17.95
C ARG A 418 -25.50 5.10 16.73
N TYR A 419 -24.87 6.08 16.12
CA TYR A 419 -23.76 5.92 15.19
C TYR A 419 -22.49 6.46 15.82
N TYR A 420 -21.37 5.80 15.62
CA TYR A 420 -20.07 6.37 15.91
C TYR A 420 -19.03 5.90 14.88
N GLY A 421 -18.07 6.77 14.61
CA GLY A 421 -16.98 6.47 13.71
C GLY A 421 -15.72 7.22 14.11
N GLY A 422 -14.58 6.70 13.66
CA GLY A 422 -13.32 7.29 14.06
C GLY A 422 -12.11 6.60 13.43
N LYS A 423 -10.95 6.91 13.99
CA LYS A 423 -9.68 6.34 13.60
C LYS A 423 -8.86 5.95 14.81
N ASN A 424 -8.34 4.73 14.77
CA ASN A 424 -7.34 4.23 15.71
C ASN A 424 -6.03 3.98 14.96
N SER A 425 -4.91 4.17 15.61
CA SER A 425 -3.59 3.83 15.08
C SER A 425 -2.69 3.27 16.18
N PHE A 426 -1.78 2.41 15.78
CA PHE A 426 -0.76 1.85 16.66
C PHE A 426 0.56 1.76 15.91
N ASP A 427 1.65 2.19 16.53
CA ASP A 427 2.99 2.13 15.96
C ASP A 427 4.00 1.95 17.10
N ALA A 428 4.22 0.70 17.50
CA ALA A 428 5.21 0.33 18.52
C ALA A 428 5.67 -1.12 18.37
N LYS A 429 6.91 -1.42 18.72
CA LYS A 429 7.48 -2.78 18.82
C LYS A 429 7.23 -3.63 17.57
N ASN A 430 7.53 -3.11 16.37
CA ASN A 430 7.33 -3.79 15.09
C ASN A 430 5.86 -4.16 14.80
N THR A 431 4.91 -3.46 15.39
CA THR A 431 3.48 -3.58 15.10
C THR A 431 2.98 -2.23 14.65
N LYS A 432 2.47 -2.15 13.42
CA LYS A 432 2.01 -0.90 12.85
C LYS A 432 0.74 -1.08 12.05
N TYR A 433 -0.30 -0.36 12.44
CA TYR A 433 -1.54 -0.33 11.69
C TYR A 433 -2.33 0.96 11.95
N SER A 434 -3.28 1.20 11.08
CA SER A 434 -4.28 2.26 11.21
C SER A 434 -5.64 1.68 10.85
N THR A 435 -6.64 1.87 11.71
CA THR A 435 -8.02 1.43 11.49
C THR A 435 -8.94 2.63 11.42
N SER A 436 -9.70 2.75 10.34
CA SER A 436 -10.88 3.61 10.28
C SER A 436 -12.12 2.76 10.50
N TYR A 437 -12.99 3.14 11.40
CA TYR A 437 -14.15 2.32 11.77
C TYR A 437 -15.45 3.11 11.83
N ASP A 438 -16.53 2.38 11.55
CA ASP A 438 -17.92 2.83 11.65
C ASP A 438 -18.73 1.81 12.44
N ALA A 439 -19.59 2.27 13.35
CA ALA A 439 -20.41 1.40 14.15
C ALA A 439 -21.83 1.92 14.36
N TYR A 440 -22.76 1.00 14.50
CA TYR A 440 -24.16 1.24 14.73
C TYR A 440 -24.61 0.46 15.97
N GLN A 441 -25.34 1.12 16.85
CA GLN A 441 -25.91 0.49 18.04
C GLN A 441 -27.39 0.80 18.13
N LEU A 442 -28.17 -0.19 18.58
CA LEU A 442 -29.58 -0.06 18.88
C LEU A 442 -29.82 -0.67 20.25
N GLY A 443 -30.47 0.06 21.12
CA GLY A 443 -30.73 -0.41 22.49
C GLY A 443 -32.08 0.02 23.04
N TYR A 444 -32.47 -0.68 24.09
CA TYR A 444 -33.66 -0.42 24.89
C TYR A 444 -33.27 -0.40 26.35
N ASP A 445 -33.81 0.56 27.11
CA ASP A 445 -33.66 0.65 28.56
C ASP A 445 -34.99 0.93 29.24
N LYS A 446 -35.09 0.44 30.48
CA LYS A 446 -36.23 0.61 31.34
C LYS A 446 -35.79 0.99 32.75
N GLN A 447 -36.43 2.01 33.31
CA GLN A 447 -36.28 2.35 34.70
C GLN A 447 -37.14 1.37 35.56
N LEU A 448 -36.52 0.68 36.50
CA LEU A 448 -37.20 -0.27 37.39
C LEU A 448 -37.79 0.42 38.61
N ASP A 449 -37.11 1.44 39.11
CA ASP A 449 -37.55 2.33 40.19
C ASP A 449 -36.92 3.73 39.97
N ASN A 450 -37.14 4.66 40.86
CA ASN A 450 -36.64 6.02 40.72
C ASN A 450 -35.09 6.12 40.66
N ASN A 451 -34.37 5.06 41.01
CA ASN A 451 -32.92 5.08 41.14
C ASN A 451 -32.19 4.09 40.23
N MET A 452 -32.86 3.12 39.62
CA MET A 452 -32.23 2.04 38.88
C MET A 452 -32.75 1.95 37.44
N LEU A 453 -31.86 1.96 36.47
CA LEU A 453 -32.16 1.75 35.07
C LEU A 453 -31.42 0.51 34.57
N PHE A 454 -32.11 -0.34 33.81
CA PHE A 454 -31.53 -1.50 33.12
C PHE A 454 -31.82 -1.45 31.64
N GLY A 455 -30.85 -1.93 30.83
CA GLY A 455 -31.01 -1.97 29.39
C GLY A 455 -30.18 -3.05 28.72
N ALA A 456 -30.47 -3.22 27.42
CA ALA A 456 -29.72 -4.08 26.54
C ALA A 456 -29.53 -3.38 25.19
N ALA A 457 -28.43 -3.71 24.51
CA ALA A 457 -28.13 -3.17 23.20
C ALA A 457 -27.43 -4.20 22.30
N VAL A 458 -27.72 -4.12 21.01
CA VAL A 458 -26.97 -4.82 19.97
C VAL A 458 -26.11 -3.80 19.21
N SER A 459 -24.92 -4.21 18.80
CA SER A 459 -24.05 -3.37 18.00
C SER A 459 -23.42 -4.12 16.84
N TYR A 460 -23.16 -3.37 15.77
CA TYR A 460 -22.39 -3.79 14.61
C TYR A 460 -21.29 -2.77 14.37
N ASN A 461 -20.05 -3.22 14.33
CA ASN A 461 -18.89 -2.40 14.10
C ASN A 461 -18.11 -2.95 12.90
N LYS A 462 -17.67 -2.07 12.00
CA LYS A 462 -16.83 -2.41 10.85
C LYS A 462 -15.60 -1.51 10.83
N GLY A 463 -14.42 -2.12 10.82
CA GLY A 463 -13.13 -1.46 10.69
C GLY A 463 -12.48 -1.77 9.35
N LYS A 464 -11.87 -0.76 8.73
CA LYS A 464 -10.95 -0.93 7.59
C LYS A 464 -9.54 -0.70 8.09
N ASN A 465 -8.71 -1.70 7.94
CA ASN A 465 -7.34 -1.71 8.43
C ASN A 465 -6.35 -1.44 7.31
N THR A 466 -5.30 -0.72 7.62
CA THR A 466 -4.14 -0.51 6.76
C THR A 466 -2.90 -0.93 7.54
N TYR A 467 -2.09 -1.79 6.93
CA TYR A 467 -0.85 -2.32 7.51
C TYR A 467 0.36 -1.81 6.74
N GLU A 468 1.56 -2.17 7.21
CA GLU A 468 2.80 -1.84 6.50
C GLU A 468 2.82 -2.39 5.07
N MET A 469 3.68 -1.82 4.22
CA MET A 469 3.91 -2.25 2.83
C MET A 469 2.65 -2.32 1.94
N GLY A 470 1.60 -1.54 2.28
CA GLY A 470 0.35 -1.53 1.53
C GLY A 470 -0.62 -2.65 1.90
N GLY A 471 -0.31 -3.39 2.95
CA GLY A 471 -1.23 -4.39 3.51
C GLY A 471 -2.55 -3.76 3.96
N HIS A 472 -3.63 -4.52 3.89
CA HIS A 472 -4.99 -4.07 4.22
C HIS A 472 -5.82 -5.22 4.78
N GLY A 473 -6.95 -4.88 5.38
CA GLY A 473 -7.89 -5.86 5.92
C GLY A 473 -9.19 -5.23 6.41
N ASP A 474 -10.19 -6.05 6.62
CA ASP A 474 -11.48 -5.66 7.17
C ASP A 474 -11.72 -6.39 8.50
N GLY A 475 -12.09 -5.62 9.54
CA GLY A 475 -12.54 -6.18 10.82
C GLY A 475 -14.03 -5.95 11.00
N LYS A 476 -14.74 -6.92 11.57
CA LYS A 476 -16.17 -6.81 11.91
C LYS A 476 -16.38 -7.29 13.33
N ALA A 477 -17.30 -6.64 14.06
CA ALA A 477 -17.73 -7.11 15.36
C ALA A 477 -19.25 -6.99 15.49
N VAL A 478 -19.88 -8.05 15.98
CA VAL A 478 -21.30 -8.05 16.35
C VAL A 478 -21.35 -8.36 17.83
N SER A 479 -21.98 -7.50 18.63
CA SER A 479 -22.03 -7.67 20.07
C SER A 479 -23.41 -7.44 20.65
N LEU A 480 -23.63 -8.08 21.80
CA LEU A 480 -24.77 -7.87 22.70
C LEU A 480 -24.22 -7.31 24.01
N SER A 481 -24.85 -6.26 24.50
CA SER A 481 -24.55 -5.67 25.81
C SER A 481 -25.77 -5.65 26.69
N VAL A 482 -25.56 -5.90 27.99
CA VAL A 482 -26.54 -5.61 29.03
C VAL A 482 -25.91 -4.64 30.02
N TYR A 483 -26.68 -3.68 30.49
CA TYR A 483 -26.17 -2.65 31.38
C TYR A 483 -27.17 -2.23 32.44
N GLY A 484 -26.62 -1.74 33.54
CA GLY A 484 -27.40 -1.16 34.65
C GLY A 484 -26.78 0.14 35.12
N SER A 485 -27.60 1.10 35.49
CA SER A 485 -27.21 2.36 36.08
C SER A 485 -27.99 2.59 37.37
N TRP A 486 -27.26 2.94 38.42
CA TRP A 486 -27.83 3.37 39.69
C TRP A 486 -27.54 4.86 39.89
N ASN A 487 -28.59 5.64 40.23
CA ASN A 487 -28.50 7.05 40.56
C ASN A 487 -28.84 7.24 42.04
N GLY A 488 -27.84 7.53 42.85
CA GLY A 488 -27.96 7.75 44.27
C GLY A 488 -28.23 9.20 44.65
N ASP A 489 -28.43 9.42 45.95
CA ASP A 489 -28.61 10.75 46.51
C ASP A 489 -27.37 11.65 46.30
N LYS A 490 -27.58 12.96 46.27
CA LYS A 490 -26.51 13.99 46.15
C LYS A 490 -25.64 13.85 44.89
N GLY A 491 -26.20 13.25 43.81
CA GLY A 491 -25.57 13.12 42.51
C GLY A 491 -24.56 11.98 42.37
N HIS A 492 -24.53 11.03 43.32
CA HIS A 492 -23.75 9.81 43.16
C HIS A 492 -24.37 8.90 42.10
N TYR A 493 -23.53 8.16 41.39
CA TYR A 493 -23.99 7.15 40.43
C TYR A 493 -23.00 5.99 40.30
N ALA A 494 -23.51 4.87 39.85
CA ALA A 494 -22.74 3.69 39.51
C ALA A 494 -23.32 3.04 38.26
N ASP A 495 -22.45 2.76 37.29
CA ASP A 495 -22.80 2.16 36.02
C ASP A 495 -22.02 0.85 35.83
N VAL A 496 -22.71 -0.19 35.35
CA VAL A 496 -22.09 -1.50 35.06
C VAL A 496 -22.55 -1.96 33.69
N ILE A 497 -21.61 -2.45 32.88
CA ILE A 497 -21.87 -2.99 31.55
C ILE A 497 -21.17 -4.33 31.40
N VAL A 498 -21.93 -5.33 30.91
CA VAL A 498 -21.40 -6.61 30.44
C VAL A 498 -21.64 -6.68 28.92
N LYS A 499 -20.62 -7.00 28.16
CA LYS A 499 -20.68 -7.12 26.70
C LYS A 499 -20.05 -8.42 26.25
N GLY A 500 -20.70 -9.14 25.32
CA GLY A 500 -20.17 -10.31 24.64
C GLY A 500 -20.44 -10.23 23.14
N GLY A 501 -19.53 -10.75 22.32
CA GLY A 501 -19.71 -10.68 20.87
C GLY A 501 -18.71 -11.50 20.08
N LYS A 502 -18.97 -11.60 18.78
CA LYS A 502 -18.12 -12.25 17.78
C LYS A 502 -17.37 -11.20 17.00
N LEU A 503 -16.11 -11.50 16.71
CA LEU A 503 -15.24 -10.68 15.87
C LEU A 503 -14.78 -11.54 14.70
N ASP A 504 -14.85 -10.97 13.49
CA ASP A 504 -14.32 -11.56 12.27
C ASP A 504 -13.25 -10.60 11.72
N ASN A 505 -12.15 -11.13 11.20
CA ASN A 505 -11.08 -10.34 10.60
C ASN A 505 -10.54 -11.06 9.37
N ASP A 506 -10.42 -10.34 8.27
CA ASP A 506 -9.71 -10.77 7.07
C ASP A 506 -8.56 -9.78 6.79
N TYR A 507 -7.44 -10.28 6.26
CA TYR A 507 -6.29 -9.43 5.96
C TYR A 507 -5.45 -9.96 4.80
N THR A 508 -4.81 -9.03 4.10
CA THR A 508 -3.75 -9.29 3.13
C THR A 508 -2.54 -8.44 3.50
N VAL A 509 -1.38 -9.06 3.66
CA VAL A 509 -0.12 -8.40 3.97
C VAL A 509 0.96 -8.78 2.98
N TYR A 510 1.96 -7.92 2.84
CA TYR A 510 3.02 -8.08 1.85
C TYR A 510 4.40 -7.96 2.50
N ASN A 511 5.39 -8.60 1.89
CA ASN A 511 6.79 -8.33 2.18
C ASN A 511 7.39 -7.35 1.16
N ASP A 512 8.66 -7.04 1.32
CA ASP A 512 9.40 -6.12 0.44
C ASP A 512 9.70 -6.70 -0.96
N MET A 513 9.49 -7.99 -1.16
CA MET A 513 9.58 -8.66 -2.46
C MET A 513 8.24 -8.71 -3.20
N GLY A 514 7.15 -8.23 -2.59
CA GLY A 514 5.81 -8.27 -3.15
C GLY A 514 5.08 -9.60 -2.96
N HIS A 515 5.65 -10.56 -2.24
CA HIS A 515 4.91 -11.75 -1.82
C HIS A 515 3.78 -11.37 -0.90
N LYS A 516 2.67 -12.10 -1.00
CA LYS A 516 1.48 -11.86 -0.18
C LYS A 516 1.20 -13.02 0.79
N LEU A 517 0.56 -12.66 1.89
CA LEU A 517 -0.04 -13.58 2.84
C LEU A 517 -1.48 -13.13 3.10
N GLU A 518 -2.44 -14.02 2.93
CA GLU A 518 -3.87 -13.81 3.14
C GLU A 518 -4.36 -14.68 4.28
N GLY A 519 -4.92 -14.06 5.30
CA GLY A 519 -5.47 -14.77 6.44
C GLY A 519 -6.85 -14.27 6.80
N ASP A 520 -7.68 -15.19 7.27
CA ASP A 520 -8.98 -14.91 7.85
C ASP A 520 -9.19 -15.72 9.12
N TYR A 521 -9.80 -15.13 10.12
CA TYR A 521 -10.13 -15.80 11.38
C TYR A 521 -11.30 -15.15 12.07
N ASP A 522 -11.95 -15.91 12.91
CA ASP A 522 -12.96 -15.42 13.83
C ASP A 522 -12.60 -15.74 15.30
N THR A 523 -13.06 -14.89 16.18
CA THR A 523 -12.91 -15.05 17.62
C THR A 523 -14.09 -14.42 18.36
N TRP A 524 -14.09 -14.51 19.67
CA TRP A 524 -15.13 -13.89 20.49
C TRP A 524 -14.52 -13.09 21.64
N GLY A 525 -15.24 -12.07 22.07
CA GLY A 525 -14.85 -11.21 23.16
C GLY A 525 -15.91 -11.15 24.26
N LEU A 526 -15.44 -10.97 25.49
CA LEU A 526 -16.25 -10.68 26.67
C LEU A 526 -15.63 -9.50 27.42
N SER A 527 -16.46 -8.59 27.94
CA SER A 527 -15.97 -7.50 28.78
C SER A 527 -16.95 -7.13 29.86
N LEU A 528 -16.41 -6.63 30.98
CA LEU A 528 -17.11 -6.05 32.10
C LEU A 528 -16.51 -4.66 32.36
N SER A 529 -17.37 -3.66 32.48
CA SER A 529 -16.98 -2.30 32.83
C SER A 529 -17.83 -1.79 33.98
N ALA A 530 -17.19 -1.08 34.91
CA ALA A 530 -17.88 -0.42 36.03
C ALA A 530 -17.33 1.00 36.17
N GLU A 531 -18.23 1.97 36.32
CA GLU A 531 -17.89 3.38 36.61
C GLU A 531 -18.64 3.82 37.86
N TYR A 532 -17.96 4.58 38.71
CA TYR A 532 -18.55 5.27 39.83
C TYR A 532 -18.18 6.73 39.80
N GLY A 533 -19.14 7.62 39.99
CA GLY A 533 -18.89 9.06 40.00
C GLY A 533 -19.88 9.83 40.85
N ARG A 534 -19.65 11.14 40.90
CA ARG A 534 -20.52 12.06 41.60
C ARG A 534 -20.67 13.36 40.84
N ARG A 535 -21.87 13.61 40.31
CA ARG A 535 -22.21 14.87 39.67
C ARG A 535 -22.63 15.92 40.72
N MET A 536 -21.75 16.89 40.95
CA MET A 536 -21.98 17.98 41.90
C MET A 536 -22.55 19.19 41.16
N GLN A 537 -23.81 19.50 41.40
CA GLN A 537 -24.48 20.65 40.82
C GLN A 537 -23.98 21.95 41.49
N MET A 538 -23.74 22.96 40.67
CA MET A 538 -23.30 24.32 41.07
C MET A 538 -24.38 25.33 40.68
N GLN A 539 -24.14 26.59 41.02
CA GLN A 539 -25.05 27.69 40.64
C GLN A 539 -25.13 27.84 39.12
N ASN A 540 -26.28 28.33 38.63
CA ASN A 540 -26.51 28.63 37.20
C ASN A 540 -26.44 27.42 36.25
N GLY A 541 -26.72 26.21 36.76
CA GLY A 541 -26.74 24.97 35.98
C GLY A 541 -25.37 24.41 35.66
N PHE A 542 -24.28 24.94 36.19
CA PHE A 542 -22.96 24.33 36.07
C PHE A 542 -22.87 23.07 36.96
N TYR A 543 -22.03 22.13 36.57
CA TYR A 543 -21.70 20.98 37.37
C TYR A 543 -20.25 20.53 37.16
N ILE A 544 -19.74 19.79 38.16
CA ILE A 544 -18.46 19.06 38.09
C ILE A 544 -18.78 17.60 38.36
N ASP A 545 -18.17 16.71 37.60
CA ASP A 545 -18.45 15.27 37.60
C ASP A 545 -17.13 14.46 37.66
N PRO A 546 -16.50 14.31 38.84
CA PRO A 546 -15.40 13.40 39.03
C PRO A 546 -15.91 11.96 38.97
N SER A 547 -15.14 11.10 38.27
CA SER A 547 -15.45 9.68 38.12
C SER A 547 -14.22 8.80 38.13
N VAL A 548 -14.41 7.53 38.52
CA VAL A 548 -13.44 6.46 38.37
C VAL A 548 -14.10 5.32 37.63
N GLN A 549 -13.37 4.69 36.72
CA GLN A 549 -13.86 3.58 35.92
C GLN A 549 -12.82 2.47 35.87
N PHE A 550 -13.28 1.25 35.89
CA PHE A 550 -12.47 0.07 35.61
C PHE A 550 -13.15 -0.82 34.58
N THR A 551 -12.40 -1.22 33.57
CA THR A 551 -12.86 -2.10 32.50
C THR A 551 -11.93 -3.29 32.38
N ILE A 552 -12.45 -4.49 32.46
CA ILE A 552 -11.74 -5.72 32.14
C ILE A 552 -12.38 -6.36 30.91
N GLY A 553 -11.57 -6.79 29.95
CA GLY A 553 -12.03 -7.46 28.75
C GLY A 553 -11.10 -8.58 28.35
N ARG A 554 -11.65 -9.59 27.69
CA ARG A 554 -10.91 -10.71 27.12
C ARG A 554 -11.41 -10.97 25.71
N VAL A 555 -10.48 -11.08 24.77
CA VAL A 555 -10.69 -11.62 23.42
C VAL A 555 -10.04 -12.99 23.40
N ALA A 556 -10.75 -14.01 22.95
CA ALA A 556 -10.24 -15.37 22.90
C ALA A 556 -9.08 -15.48 21.89
N GLY A 557 -8.24 -16.48 22.09
CA GLY A 557 -7.21 -16.84 21.11
C GLY A 557 -7.82 -17.37 19.81
N ALA A 558 -7.00 -17.46 18.78
CA ALA A 558 -7.38 -18.01 17.48
C ALA A 558 -6.22 -18.80 16.88
N ASP A 559 -6.54 -19.95 16.32
CA ASP A 559 -5.63 -20.81 15.57
C ASP A 559 -6.15 -20.93 14.13
N TYR A 560 -5.31 -20.58 13.14
CA TYR A 560 -5.70 -20.63 11.73
C TYR A 560 -4.49 -20.76 10.82
N SER A 561 -4.72 -21.07 9.53
CA SER A 561 -3.72 -21.05 8.47
C SER A 561 -3.94 -19.85 7.56
N ALA A 562 -2.90 -19.08 7.33
CA ALA A 562 -2.88 -18.00 6.36
C ALA A 562 -2.22 -18.49 5.07
N ALA A 563 -2.89 -18.25 3.94
CA ALA A 563 -2.44 -18.69 2.62
C ALA A 563 -1.38 -17.73 2.07
N SER A 564 -0.23 -18.25 1.62
CA SER A 564 0.81 -17.44 1.00
C SER A 564 1.00 -17.77 -0.48
N ASP A 565 1.69 -16.90 -1.21
CA ASP A 565 2.20 -17.16 -2.54
C ASP A 565 3.67 -17.64 -2.57
N PHE A 566 4.27 -17.87 -1.40
CA PHE A 566 5.56 -18.53 -1.31
C PHE A 566 5.47 -19.97 -1.81
N LEU A 567 6.50 -20.40 -2.52
CA LEU A 567 6.59 -21.77 -3.04
C LEU A 567 7.66 -22.55 -2.28
N ASP A 568 7.40 -23.84 -2.06
CA ASP A 568 8.40 -24.77 -1.58
C ASP A 568 9.35 -25.21 -2.71
N SER A 569 10.32 -26.07 -2.39
CA SER A 569 11.27 -26.64 -3.37
C SER A 569 10.61 -27.47 -4.48
N LYS A 570 9.35 -27.85 -4.32
CA LYS A 570 8.55 -28.62 -5.30
C LYS A 570 7.60 -27.74 -6.10
N GLY A 571 7.62 -26.41 -5.85
CA GLY A 571 6.71 -25.44 -6.47
C GLY A 571 5.29 -25.44 -5.89
N LEU A 572 5.08 -26.00 -4.70
CA LEU A 572 3.81 -25.96 -3.99
C LEU A 572 3.75 -24.72 -3.07
N LYS A 573 2.58 -24.13 -2.93
CA LYS A 573 2.37 -23.00 -2.03
C LYS A 573 2.59 -23.42 -0.58
N LYS A 574 3.24 -22.55 0.18
CA LYS A 574 3.48 -22.71 1.62
C LYS A 574 2.48 -21.85 2.37
N ASP A 575 1.83 -22.40 3.37
CA ASP A 575 0.96 -21.64 4.26
C ASP A 575 1.68 -21.34 5.57
N MET A 576 1.29 -20.25 6.23
CA MET A 576 1.74 -19.89 7.56
C MET A 576 0.65 -20.26 8.57
N TYR A 577 0.96 -21.18 9.48
CA TYR A 577 0.11 -21.46 10.62
C TYR A 577 0.32 -20.37 11.67
N VAL A 578 -0.79 -19.85 12.19
CA VAL A 578 -0.82 -18.75 13.15
C VAL A 578 -1.62 -19.19 14.37
N SER A 579 -0.98 -19.10 15.55
CA SER A 579 -1.61 -19.38 16.84
C SER A 579 -1.49 -18.15 17.72
N GLN A 580 -2.60 -17.51 18.01
CA GLN A 580 -2.69 -16.32 18.86
C GLN A 580 -3.22 -16.69 20.24
N ASP A 581 -2.53 -16.29 21.28
CA ASP A 581 -3.02 -16.36 22.66
C ASP A 581 -4.22 -15.41 22.88
N ALA A 582 -4.99 -15.69 23.91
CA ALA A 582 -6.07 -14.80 24.29
C ALA A 582 -5.53 -13.46 24.80
N PHE A 583 -6.10 -12.37 24.32
CA PHE A 583 -5.83 -11.01 24.76
C PHE A 583 -6.67 -10.64 25.97
N THR A 584 -6.05 -10.16 27.05
CA THR A 584 -6.74 -9.62 28.23
C THR A 584 -6.36 -8.15 28.41
N SER A 585 -7.37 -7.29 28.54
CA SER A 585 -7.22 -5.84 28.78
C SER A 585 -7.81 -5.49 30.14
N ALA A 586 -7.09 -4.70 30.92
CA ALA A 586 -7.54 -4.19 32.22
C ALA A 586 -7.22 -2.70 32.32
N ILE A 587 -8.24 -1.85 32.11
CA ILE A 587 -8.07 -0.40 32.01
C ILE A 587 -8.72 0.29 33.22
N GLY A 588 -7.92 1.08 33.95
CA GLY A 588 -8.41 2.04 34.92
C GLY A 588 -8.46 3.46 34.34
N ARG A 589 -9.50 4.21 34.67
CA ARG A 589 -9.66 5.63 34.31
C ARG A 589 -10.02 6.47 35.49
N ILE A 590 -9.42 7.67 35.56
CA ILE A 590 -9.81 8.72 36.49
C ILE A 590 -10.20 9.92 35.64
N GLY A 591 -11.44 10.38 35.77
CA GLY A 591 -12.02 11.43 34.94
C GLY A 591 -12.57 12.60 35.72
N LEU A 592 -12.59 13.77 35.07
CA LEU A 592 -13.24 14.99 35.55
C LEU A 592 -14.04 15.61 34.42
N GLY A 593 -15.36 15.58 34.55
CA GLY A 593 -16.31 16.26 33.69
C GLY A 593 -16.63 17.67 34.23
N ILE A 594 -16.78 18.62 33.34
CA ILE A 594 -17.28 19.96 33.63
C ILE A 594 -18.33 20.30 32.60
N GLY A 595 -19.51 20.72 33.04
CA GLY A 595 -20.57 21.00 32.09
C GLY A 595 -21.58 22.00 32.60
N LYS A 596 -22.53 22.30 31.72
CA LYS A 596 -23.68 23.17 32.01
C LYS A 596 -24.93 22.48 31.49
N THR A 597 -25.94 22.41 32.35
CA THR A 597 -27.26 21.87 31.99
C THR A 597 -28.34 22.92 32.18
N ASN A 598 -29.35 22.86 31.36
CA ASN A 598 -30.62 23.58 31.52
C ASN A 598 -31.78 22.62 31.17
N ASP A 599 -33.03 23.10 31.19
CA ASP A 599 -34.22 22.27 30.98
C ASP A 599 -34.26 21.58 29.59
N LYS A 600 -33.52 22.06 28.60
CA LYS A 600 -33.55 21.59 27.22
C LYS A 600 -32.23 21.03 26.68
N SER A 601 -31.11 21.37 27.31
CA SER A 601 -29.79 21.01 26.79
C SER A 601 -28.74 20.83 27.86
N MET A 602 -27.74 20.03 27.53
CA MET A 602 -26.51 19.86 28.30
C MET A 602 -25.32 19.97 27.37
N PHE A 603 -24.28 20.66 27.82
CA PHE A 603 -22.96 20.68 27.17
C PHE A 603 -21.90 20.35 28.21
N TYR A 604 -20.89 19.58 27.83
CA TYR A 604 -19.82 19.21 28.72
C TYR A 604 -18.47 19.04 28.00
N THR A 605 -17.40 19.16 28.76
CA THR A 605 -16.09 18.64 28.43
C THR A 605 -15.65 17.69 29.54
N LYS A 606 -15.02 16.56 29.17
CA LYS A 606 -14.50 15.57 30.13
C LYS A 606 -13.02 15.34 29.82
N PHE A 607 -12.21 15.31 30.85
CA PHE A 607 -10.80 14.96 30.80
C PHE A 607 -10.60 13.70 31.62
N ALA A 608 -9.84 12.75 31.11
CA ALA A 608 -9.53 11.52 31.82
C ALA A 608 -8.07 11.11 31.61
N LEU A 609 -7.48 10.55 32.66
CA LEU A 609 -6.24 9.80 32.59
C LEU A 609 -6.60 8.32 32.64
N ALA A 610 -6.14 7.58 31.65
CA ALA A 610 -6.38 6.15 31.50
C ALA A 610 -5.06 5.38 31.55
N HIS A 611 -5.06 4.19 32.14
CA HIS A 611 -3.91 3.28 32.20
C HIS A 611 -4.35 1.86 31.91
N GLU A 612 -3.67 1.20 30.98
CA GLU A 612 -3.79 -0.23 30.69
C GLU A 612 -2.79 -0.99 31.54
N PHE A 613 -3.29 -1.82 32.47
CA PHE A 613 -2.50 -2.63 33.41
C PHE A 613 -2.09 -4.01 32.86
N SER A 614 -2.76 -4.45 31.82
CA SER A 614 -2.50 -5.66 31.06
C SER A 614 -2.46 -5.28 29.58
N GLY A 615 -2.74 -6.14 28.67
CA GLY A 615 -2.84 -5.73 27.25
C GLY A 615 -1.79 -6.38 26.38
N ASP A 616 -1.15 -7.39 26.89
CA ASP A 616 -0.20 -8.22 26.15
C ASP A 616 -0.85 -9.50 25.65
N PHE A 617 -0.36 -9.99 24.54
CA PHE A 617 -0.62 -11.33 24.02
C PHE A 617 0.54 -11.79 23.13
N THR A 618 0.73 -13.10 23.05
CA THR A 618 1.74 -13.71 22.20
C THR A 618 1.08 -14.34 20.98
N THR A 619 1.76 -14.24 19.84
CA THR A 619 1.40 -14.94 18.62
C THR A 619 2.56 -15.82 18.20
N THR A 620 2.28 -17.08 17.92
CA THR A 620 3.22 -18.06 17.39
C THR A 620 2.96 -18.32 15.93
N PHE A 621 4.01 -18.31 15.15
CA PHE A 621 3.99 -18.52 13.70
C PHE A 621 4.81 -19.75 13.36
N ALA A 622 4.29 -20.59 12.49
CA ALA A 622 4.99 -21.75 11.96
C ALA A 622 4.74 -21.89 10.46
N ALA A 623 5.74 -22.29 9.70
CA ALA A 623 5.63 -22.62 8.29
C ALA A 623 6.45 -23.87 7.98
N GLU A 624 6.08 -24.58 6.90
CA GLU A 624 6.77 -25.80 6.52
C GLU A 624 8.26 -25.54 6.23
N ASN A 625 9.11 -26.34 6.85
CA ASN A 625 10.56 -26.24 6.75
C ASN A 625 11.14 -24.86 7.17
N GLU A 626 10.45 -24.15 8.05
CA GLU A 626 10.93 -22.89 8.64
C GLU A 626 10.88 -22.95 10.17
N PRO A 627 11.68 -22.17 10.89
CA PRO A 627 11.66 -22.17 12.35
C PRO A 627 10.34 -21.62 12.86
N THR A 628 9.78 -22.25 13.88
CA THR A 628 8.67 -21.65 14.63
C THR A 628 9.18 -20.40 15.35
N SER A 629 8.42 -19.33 15.28
CA SER A 629 8.76 -18.04 15.89
C SER A 629 7.57 -17.51 16.68
N SER A 630 7.85 -16.92 17.84
CA SER A 630 6.81 -16.29 18.67
C SER A 630 7.15 -14.82 18.91
N THR A 631 6.14 -13.98 18.90
CA THR A 631 6.27 -12.55 19.13
C THR A 631 5.11 -12.02 19.96
N ALA A 632 5.36 -10.98 20.74
CA ALA A 632 4.37 -10.38 21.61
C ALA A 632 3.92 -9.00 21.11
N VAL A 633 2.66 -8.67 21.38
CA VAL A 633 2.11 -7.32 21.31
C VAL A 633 1.81 -6.89 22.74
N ASP A 634 2.09 -5.65 23.06
CA ASP A 634 1.82 -5.06 24.36
C ASP A 634 1.18 -3.69 24.17
N PHE A 635 -0.05 -3.57 24.66
CA PHE A 635 -0.83 -2.32 24.67
C PHE A 635 -0.79 -1.59 26.03
N GLY A 636 0.06 -2.05 26.94
CA GLY A 636 0.26 -1.43 28.24
C GLY A 636 0.67 0.04 28.10
N GLY A 637 0.26 0.87 29.05
CA GLY A 637 0.65 2.27 29.04
C GLY A 637 -0.42 3.24 29.55
N THR A 638 -0.05 4.51 29.61
CA THR A 638 -0.88 5.59 30.13
C THR A 638 -1.15 6.60 29.02
N TRP A 639 -2.38 7.03 28.86
CA TRP A 639 -2.79 8.07 27.92
C TRP A 639 -3.81 9.03 28.54
N PHE A 640 -3.95 10.18 27.90
CA PHE A 640 -4.92 11.21 28.24
C PHE A 640 -6.08 11.19 27.25
N GLU A 641 -7.32 11.32 27.76
CA GLU A 641 -8.54 11.38 26.95
C GLU A 641 -9.22 12.75 27.16
N TRP A 642 -9.61 13.37 26.05
CA TRP A 642 -10.43 14.58 26.05
C TRP A 642 -11.71 14.35 25.26
N GLN A 643 -12.82 14.73 25.87
CA GLN A 643 -14.14 14.65 25.25
C GLN A 643 -14.83 15.99 25.29
N LEU A 644 -15.56 16.31 24.23
CA LEU A 644 -16.46 17.44 24.12
C LEU A 644 -17.80 16.91 23.63
N GLY A 645 -18.88 17.17 24.37
CA GLY A 645 -20.18 16.64 24.03
C GLY A 645 -21.35 17.49 24.48
N GLY A 646 -22.52 17.09 23.98
CA GLY A 646 -23.75 17.72 24.37
C GLY A 646 -24.96 16.91 23.99
N SER A 647 -26.06 17.17 24.64
CA SER A 647 -27.37 16.64 24.31
C SER A 647 -28.42 17.74 24.28
N MET A 648 -29.45 17.55 23.48
CA MET A 648 -30.56 18.50 23.33
C MET A 648 -31.89 17.75 23.23
N LYS A 649 -32.86 18.22 24.00
CA LYS A 649 -34.25 17.78 23.92
C LYS A 649 -34.91 18.37 22.68
N VAL A 650 -35.36 17.52 21.79
CA VAL A 650 -36.02 17.93 20.53
C VAL A 650 -37.53 18.12 20.79
N ASN A 651 -38.12 17.24 21.59
CA ASN A 651 -39.48 17.33 22.10
C ASN A 651 -39.52 16.65 23.47
N ASP A 652 -40.70 16.54 24.08
CA ASP A 652 -40.85 16.00 25.43
C ASP A 652 -40.36 14.55 25.58
N ASN A 653 -40.35 13.80 24.49
CA ASN A 653 -40.01 12.38 24.47
C ASN A 653 -38.71 12.05 23.69
N SER A 654 -38.03 13.03 23.13
CA SER A 654 -36.88 12.75 22.23
C SER A 654 -35.67 13.62 22.51
N TYR A 655 -34.52 12.97 22.57
CA TYR A 655 -33.22 13.61 22.73
C TYR A 655 -32.29 13.26 21.58
N VAL A 656 -31.48 14.22 21.16
CA VAL A 656 -30.33 13.99 20.29
C VAL A 656 -29.05 14.33 21.04
N TYR A 657 -27.99 13.63 20.76
CA TYR A 657 -26.68 13.91 21.37
C TYR A 657 -25.55 13.70 20.38
N ALA A 658 -24.45 14.39 20.62
CA ALA A 658 -23.21 14.22 19.89
C ALA A 658 -22.01 14.37 20.83
N THR A 659 -20.94 13.63 20.58
CA THR A 659 -19.68 13.70 21.33
C THR A 659 -18.51 13.54 20.38
N PHE A 660 -17.49 14.36 20.58
CA PHE A 660 -16.18 14.21 19.98
C PHE A 660 -15.18 13.78 21.05
N GLU A 661 -14.36 12.78 20.75
CA GLU A 661 -13.29 12.28 21.62
C GLU A 661 -11.96 12.34 20.90
N LYS A 662 -10.90 12.73 21.63
CA LYS A 662 -9.51 12.68 21.19
C LYS A 662 -8.65 12.07 22.29
N LYS A 663 -7.73 11.17 21.92
CA LYS A 663 -6.72 10.59 22.81
C LYS A 663 -5.35 11.17 22.51
N PHE A 664 -4.53 11.32 23.56
CA PHE A 664 -3.20 11.91 23.48
C PHE A 664 -2.22 11.11 24.35
N GLY A 665 -0.99 10.94 23.86
CA GLY A 665 0.10 10.30 24.61
C GLY A 665 -0.04 8.78 24.69
N GLY A 666 0.96 8.17 25.31
CA GLY A 666 1.11 6.71 25.39
C GLY A 666 1.85 6.14 24.19
N ASP A 667 2.46 4.98 24.39
CA ASP A 667 3.08 4.19 23.33
C ASP A 667 2.01 3.59 22.39
N THR A 668 0.74 3.69 22.77
CA THR A 668 -0.41 3.13 22.10
C THR A 668 -1.20 4.22 21.39
N GLY A 669 -0.79 4.60 20.18
CA GLY A 669 -1.62 5.28 19.20
C GLY A 669 -2.06 6.70 19.57
N SER A 670 -1.16 7.65 19.51
CA SER A 670 -1.35 9.05 19.92
C SER A 670 -2.31 9.89 19.08
N ASN A 671 -2.97 9.33 18.06
CA ASN A 671 -3.81 10.10 17.13
C ASN A 671 -5.25 9.62 17.01
N ASP A 672 -5.73 8.86 17.99
CA ASP A 672 -7.08 8.34 17.97
C ASP A 672 -8.11 9.45 18.17
N TRP A 673 -9.09 9.47 17.32
CA TRP A 673 -10.24 10.37 17.43
C TRP A 673 -11.52 9.62 17.11
N ARG A 674 -12.62 10.12 17.63
CA ARG A 674 -13.93 9.55 17.45
C ARG A 674 -15.02 10.61 17.49
N LEU A 675 -16.02 10.42 16.66
CA LEU A 675 -17.24 11.19 16.64
C LEU A 675 -18.44 10.25 16.87
N ASP A 676 -19.32 10.65 17.75
CA ASP A 676 -20.57 9.96 18.07
C ASP A 676 -21.76 10.85 17.81
N ALA A 677 -22.85 10.25 17.34
CA ALA A 677 -24.14 10.89 17.26
C ALA A 677 -25.25 9.88 17.56
N GLY A 678 -26.24 10.28 18.31
CA GLY A 678 -27.33 9.39 18.63
C GLY A 678 -28.63 10.11 18.95
N LEU A 679 -29.67 9.33 19.01
CA LEU A 679 -31.00 9.75 19.38
C LEU A 679 -31.61 8.77 20.39
N ARG A 680 -32.41 9.29 21.30
CA ARG A 680 -33.23 8.49 22.19
C ARG A 680 -34.67 8.95 22.11
N TRP A 681 -35.59 7.98 22.10
CA TRP A 681 -37.02 8.20 22.20
C TRP A 681 -37.55 7.46 23.42
N SER A 682 -38.15 8.22 24.30
CA SER A 682 -38.69 7.77 25.61
C SER A 682 -40.23 7.69 25.57
N PHE A 683 -40.81 6.72 26.27
CA PHE A 683 -42.25 6.48 26.30
C PHE A 683 -42.68 5.79 27.62
#